data_557bb3fcf87c5f9fb3a7b6db944585f2
#
_entry.id   557bb3fcf87c5f9fb3a7b6db944585f2
#
_cell.length_a   1.000
_cell.length_b   1.000
_cell.length_c   1.000
_cell.angle_alpha   90.00
_cell.angle_beta   90.00
_cell.angle_gamma   90.00
#
_symmetry.space_group_name_H-M   'P 1'
#
loop_
_entity.id
_entity.type
_entity.pdbx_description
1 polymer ?
#
loop_
_entity_poly.entity_id
_entity_poly.type
_entity_poly.pdbx_seq_one_letter_code
_entity_poly.pdbx_strand_id
1 'polypeptide(L)'
;MLPAADHSTKSKRNGEPVLMRISLNWLKELVDVTLAPEELAQTLTLAGFEVEDIEDRRMLADGVVVGKVLDVQPHPNADKLRVCQVDIGNASGALNIVCGAANVRAGAYVPVATVGTYLPTIDVKIRPSKLRGVRSEGMICSLAEVGLEKDSAGIHIFEEETLQLGSDIRPLLGLTDVILDLTATANRADALSMVGVAREVAALTGATLRLPEAPEMSIPSGSGGLSLKISEPQACPAYIGTVIEGVKIAPSPDWLQRRLLAAGVRPINNVVDVTNYVLLEWGQPLHAFDRDRLVETFRRNVSSADENSLTIGVRFATSGESLKTLDGQTRTLQAQTLLITANDKPVALAGVMGGEETEVHDGTQNLVLEAALFEQVAIRRSARSQSLRTEASTRYERGVNQAELDVACSRAIALLTELASGTPTSQVIADTRTHPSTWARSIELRLDRINQILGPVDLGEDTGEILPEDVERILTALGCQLKLQETATSVQWTVTVPPYRYRDLEREIDLIEEIARLYGYDNFCDDLPDKTEPGFLSLEEVLVRQLREAFRAAGLTELVHYSLVKPAENDQQIGLANPLLTEYSALRTDLLAGLIDAFEYNLEQGNGTLNGFEIGRLFWREEEGLEEADAVAGIFGGDPTQGKWVRGGRESPMTWYEAKGVLESVFERLGLKVEYQPNRQDERFHPGRTASLWLQGDRLGNFGQLHPQLRSERGLPDAIYAFDLDLDVLLDALDQDEKLTPRFHAYSTYPSADRDIAFFAPVKISVAEIERATQNAAGTLLESVQLFDEYQGESVPDGHRSLAFRLVYRAGDRTLTDEEIEPVHQQVREALVEKFGVSLRS
;
A
#
# COMPACT_ATOMS: atom_id res chain seq x y z
N MET A 1 23.29 -8.13 4.33
CA MET A 1 23.71 -7.32 3.16
C MET A 1 22.48 -7.06 2.34
N LEU A 2 21.82 -5.90 2.54
CA LEU A 2 20.71 -5.46 1.71
C LEU A 2 21.29 -4.75 0.48
N PRO A 3 20.78 -4.95 -0.73
CA PRO A 3 21.29 -4.28 -1.91
C PRO A 3 20.89 -2.80 -1.88
N ALA A 4 21.83 -1.95 -2.27
CA ALA A 4 21.63 -0.50 -2.38
C ALA A 4 20.43 -0.18 -3.27
N ALA A 5 19.58 0.71 -2.79
CA ALA A 5 18.38 1.16 -3.49
C ALA A 5 18.74 1.82 -4.83
N ASP A 6 18.19 1.30 -5.90
CA ASP A 6 18.30 1.81 -7.26
C ASP A 6 17.40 3.04 -7.43
N HIS A 7 17.95 4.25 -7.22
CA HIS A 7 17.27 5.51 -7.47
C HIS A 7 17.28 5.89 -8.98
N SER A 8 16.89 4.95 -9.85
CA SER A 8 16.58 5.31 -11.23
C SER A 8 15.28 6.09 -11.26
N THR A 9 15.21 7.16 -12.04
CA THR A 9 13.97 7.85 -12.44
C THR A 9 13.03 6.90 -13.16
N LYS A 10 12.49 5.92 -12.41
CA LYS A 10 11.30 5.18 -12.79
C LYS A 10 10.14 6.14 -12.61
N SER A 11 9.29 6.29 -13.60
CA SER A 11 7.98 6.88 -13.44
C SER A 11 7.39 6.32 -12.14
N LYS A 12 7.16 7.18 -11.14
CA LYS A 12 6.65 6.76 -9.83
C LYS A 12 5.42 5.88 -10.06
N ARG A 13 5.46 4.64 -9.57
CA ARG A 13 4.33 3.71 -9.71
C ARG A 13 3.13 4.28 -8.94
N ASN A 14 1.92 4.09 -9.47
CA ASN A 14 0.70 4.44 -8.75
C ASN A 14 0.71 3.72 -7.39
N GLY A 15 0.86 4.49 -6.30
CA GLY A 15 0.90 3.97 -4.92
C GLY A 15 2.11 4.37 -4.08
N GLU A 16 3.18 4.89 -4.67
CA GLU A 16 4.30 5.41 -3.87
C GLU A 16 3.90 6.71 -3.15
N PRO A 17 4.33 6.91 -1.89
CA PRO A 17 4.06 8.14 -1.16
C PRO A 17 4.64 9.35 -1.90
N VAL A 18 4.00 10.50 -1.74
CA VAL A 18 4.52 11.76 -2.28
C VAL A 18 5.55 12.28 -1.31
N LEU A 19 6.81 12.22 -1.71
CA LEU A 19 7.93 12.72 -0.93
C LEU A 19 8.18 14.18 -1.27
N MET A 20 8.30 15.03 -0.23
CA MET A 20 8.85 16.37 -0.33
C MET A 20 10.28 16.35 0.20
N ARG A 21 11.24 16.68 -0.64
CA ARG A 21 12.66 16.76 -0.29
C ARG A 21 13.00 18.12 0.30
N ILE A 22 13.34 18.13 1.58
CA ILE A 22 13.59 19.35 2.35
C ILE A 22 15.09 19.55 2.54
N SER A 23 15.67 20.55 1.84
CA SER A 23 17.02 21.04 2.10
C SER A 23 17.08 21.79 3.43
N LEU A 24 17.89 21.34 4.37
CA LEU A 24 18.06 22.03 5.65
C LEU A 24 18.75 23.40 5.48
N ASN A 25 19.63 23.54 4.48
CA ASN A 25 20.24 24.84 4.18
C ASN A 25 19.20 25.87 3.71
N TRP A 26 18.26 25.43 2.85
CA TRP A 26 17.14 26.28 2.42
C TRP A 26 16.16 26.55 3.56
N LEU A 27 15.80 25.53 4.33
CA LEU A 27 14.89 25.65 5.46
C LEU A 27 15.41 26.67 6.51
N LYS A 28 16.73 26.69 6.79
CA LYS A 28 17.38 27.62 7.73
C LYS A 28 17.29 29.09 7.31
N GLU A 29 17.05 29.37 6.06
CA GLU A 29 16.80 30.76 5.61
C GLU A 29 15.39 31.23 6.01
N LEU A 30 14.44 30.27 6.12
CA LEU A 30 13.04 30.53 6.44
C LEU A 30 12.74 30.45 7.93
N VAL A 31 13.50 29.64 8.68
CA VAL A 31 13.28 29.43 10.13
C VAL A 31 14.61 29.10 10.82
N ASP A 32 14.81 29.61 12.03
CA ASP A 32 16.03 29.39 12.83
C ASP A 32 16.07 27.96 13.41
N VAL A 33 16.54 26.98 12.61
CA VAL A 33 16.69 25.58 13.03
C VAL A 33 17.97 25.40 13.83
N THR A 34 17.85 25.09 15.10
CA THR A 34 18.96 24.80 16.04
C THR A 34 19.12 23.32 16.35
N LEU A 35 18.10 22.51 16.07
CA LEU A 35 18.09 21.05 16.29
C LEU A 35 19.06 20.35 15.32
N ALA A 36 19.62 19.21 15.79
CA ALA A 36 20.34 18.30 14.90
C ALA A 36 19.37 17.70 13.85
N PRO A 37 19.86 17.28 12.66
CA PRO A 37 18.99 16.75 11.62
C PRO A 37 18.12 15.59 12.08
N GLU A 38 18.67 14.67 12.86
CA GLU A 38 17.98 13.50 13.39
C GLU A 38 16.91 13.88 14.42
N GLU A 39 17.21 14.87 15.27
CA GLU A 39 16.28 15.40 16.26
C GLU A 39 15.12 16.15 15.59
N LEU A 40 15.42 16.95 14.56
CA LEU A 40 14.40 17.62 13.77
C LEU A 40 13.51 16.59 13.04
N ALA A 41 14.09 15.56 12.46
CA ALA A 41 13.35 14.49 11.79
C ALA A 41 12.39 13.78 12.75
N GLN A 42 12.84 13.46 13.96
CA GLN A 42 12.01 12.87 14.99
C GLN A 42 10.87 13.81 15.41
N THR A 43 11.18 15.08 15.64
CA THR A 43 10.17 16.10 16.02
C THR A 43 9.09 16.25 14.95
N LEU A 44 9.48 16.32 13.67
CA LEU A 44 8.54 16.39 12.56
C LEU A 44 7.69 15.13 12.45
N THR A 45 8.30 13.95 12.57
CA THR A 45 7.60 12.65 12.49
C THR A 45 6.54 12.53 13.58
N LEU A 46 6.88 12.86 14.82
CA LEU A 46 5.92 12.83 15.94
C LEU A 46 4.79 13.84 15.74
N ALA A 47 5.02 14.93 15.03
CA ALA A 47 4.01 15.92 14.69
C ALA A 47 3.20 15.58 13.41
N GLY A 48 3.37 14.40 12.83
CA GLY A 48 2.63 13.95 11.64
C GLY A 48 3.23 14.32 10.29
N PHE A 49 4.48 14.81 10.28
CA PHE A 49 5.30 15.05 9.08
C PHE A 49 6.39 13.98 9.03
N GLU A 50 6.03 12.78 8.62
CA GLU A 50 6.91 11.62 8.65
C GLU A 50 8.16 11.83 7.79
N VAL A 51 9.34 11.70 8.39
CA VAL A 51 10.62 11.71 7.70
C VAL A 51 11.04 10.28 7.45
N GLU A 52 11.02 9.88 6.17
CA GLU A 52 11.33 8.50 5.76
C GLU A 52 12.84 8.25 5.64
N ASP A 53 13.59 9.28 5.23
CA ASP A 53 15.05 9.16 5.04
C ASP A 53 15.77 10.50 5.32
N ILE A 54 17.03 10.40 5.69
CA ILE A 54 17.95 11.53 5.91
C ILE A 54 19.17 11.36 5.03
N GLU A 55 19.24 12.12 3.93
CA GLU A 55 20.40 12.14 3.06
C GLU A 55 21.43 13.17 3.58
N ASP A 56 22.43 12.73 4.33
CA ASP A 56 23.52 13.61 4.79
C ASP A 56 24.61 13.73 3.73
N ARG A 57 24.50 14.76 2.88
CA ARG A 57 25.47 15.05 1.81
C ARG A 57 26.84 15.45 2.35
N ARG A 58 26.92 15.93 3.59
CA ARG A 58 28.19 16.34 4.20
C ARG A 58 29.16 15.18 4.35
N MET A 59 28.65 13.96 4.39
CA MET A 59 29.44 12.72 4.44
C MET A 59 29.99 12.31 3.07
N LEU A 60 29.43 12.86 1.98
CA LEU A 60 29.94 12.65 0.63
C LEU A 60 31.17 13.49 0.39
N ALA A 61 32.15 12.94 -0.29
CA ALA A 61 33.38 13.63 -0.67
C ALA A 61 34.20 14.24 0.51
N ASP A 62 34.03 13.70 1.73
CA ASP A 62 34.84 14.13 2.87
C ASP A 62 36.33 13.82 2.61
N GLY A 63 37.21 14.86 2.74
CA GLY A 63 38.64 14.74 2.42
C GLY A 63 38.98 14.87 0.92
N VAL A 64 38.00 15.15 0.07
CA VAL A 64 38.23 15.54 -1.33
C VAL A 64 38.50 17.06 -1.42
N VAL A 65 39.56 17.43 -2.08
CA VAL A 65 40.02 18.83 -2.13
C VAL A 65 40.18 19.35 -3.57
N VAL A 66 40.21 20.66 -3.73
CA VAL A 66 40.48 21.30 -5.01
C VAL A 66 41.96 21.11 -5.38
N GLY A 67 42.21 20.51 -6.55
CA GLY A 67 43.55 20.41 -7.14
C GLY A 67 43.64 21.08 -8.51
N LYS A 68 44.80 21.55 -8.89
CA LYS A 68 45.09 22.05 -10.24
C LYS A 68 45.99 21.09 -10.99
N VAL A 69 45.60 20.67 -12.15
CA VAL A 69 46.40 19.81 -13.01
C VAL A 69 47.50 20.68 -13.65
N LEU A 70 48.75 20.44 -13.26
CA LEU A 70 49.90 21.21 -13.78
C LEU A 70 50.38 20.66 -15.14
N ASP A 71 50.48 19.31 -15.25
CA ASP A 71 50.99 18.62 -16.42
C ASP A 71 50.26 17.30 -16.62
N VAL A 72 50.15 16.88 -17.89
CA VAL A 72 49.46 15.62 -18.29
C VAL A 72 50.32 14.88 -19.32
N GLN A 73 50.83 13.71 -18.95
CA GLN A 73 51.69 12.89 -19.84
C GLN A 73 51.00 11.55 -20.17
N PRO A 74 51.26 10.97 -21.35
CA PRO A 74 50.81 9.61 -21.63
C PRO A 74 51.43 8.60 -20.66
N HIS A 75 50.65 7.58 -20.25
CA HIS A 75 51.16 6.54 -19.37
C HIS A 75 52.12 5.61 -20.12
N PRO A 76 53.31 5.29 -19.57
CA PRO A 76 54.35 4.52 -20.30
C PRO A 76 53.90 3.11 -20.68
N ASN A 77 52.99 2.51 -19.99
CA ASN A 77 52.58 1.12 -20.15
C ASN A 77 51.06 0.94 -20.41
N ALA A 78 50.33 1.99 -20.82
CA ALA A 78 48.88 1.92 -21.01
C ALA A 78 48.34 3.06 -21.88
N ASP A 79 47.82 2.78 -23.06
CA ASP A 79 47.37 3.75 -24.07
C ASP A 79 46.18 4.63 -23.60
N LYS A 80 45.33 4.10 -22.73
CA LYS A 80 44.11 4.77 -22.23
C LYS A 80 44.35 5.54 -20.94
N LEU A 81 45.53 5.43 -20.32
CA LEU A 81 45.83 6.10 -19.05
C LEU A 81 46.76 7.30 -19.28
N ARG A 82 46.64 8.29 -18.39
CA ARG A 82 47.47 9.47 -18.34
C ARG A 82 48.08 9.61 -16.96
N VAL A 83 49.27 10.18 -16.89
CA VAL A 83 49.97 10.51 -15.64
C VAL A 83 49.85 12.02 -15.44
N CYS A 84 49.19 12.44 -14.40
CA CYS A 84 48.91 13.83 -14.09
C CYS A 84 49.74 14.30 -12.90
N GLN A 85 50.37 15.47 -13.02
CA GLN A 85 50.93 16.20 -11.88
C GLN A 85 49.88 17.15 -11.36
N VAL A 86 49.43 16.97 -10.13
CA VAL A 86 48.31 17.75 -9.58
C VAL A 86 48.74 18.47 -8.32
N ASP A 87 48.67 19.79 -8.34
CA ASP A 87 48.94 20.63 -7.19
C ASP A 87 47.69 20.80 -6.32
N ILE A 88 47.76 20.48 -5.06
CA ILE A 88 46.71 20.66 -4.06
C ILE A 88 47.09 21.69 -3.00
N GLY A 89 48.05 22.58 -3.28
CA GLY A 89 48.51 23.63 -2.34
C GLY A 89 49.33 23.12 -1.16
N ASN A 90 49.84 21.92 -1.24
CA ASN A 90 50.57 21.29 -0.12
C ASN A 90 52.10 21.52 -0.26
N ALA A 91 52.76 21.72 0.88
CA ALA A 91 54.19 21.96 0.95
C ALA A 91 55.07 20.79 0.44
N SER A 92 54.51 19.62 0.26
CA SER A 92 55.18 18.41 -0.23
C SER A 92 55.32 18.34 -1.76
N GLY A 93 54.76 19.34 -2.49
CA GLY A 93 54.77 19.42 -3.95
C GLY A 93 53.57 18.77 -4.62
N ALA A 94 53.59 18.71 -5.97
CA ALA A 94 52.51 18.16 -6.75
C ALA A 94 52.38 16.63 -6.57
N LEU A 95 51.15 16.14 -6.52
CA LEU A 95 50.83 14.71 -6.45
C LEU A 95 50.92 14.07 -7.82
N ASN A 96 51.48 12.87 -7.90
CA ASN A 96 51.45 12.06 -9.10
C ASN A 96 50.20 11.19 -9.11
N ILE A 97 49.27 11.44 -10.03
CA ILE A 97 47.99 10.74 -10.11
C ILE A 97 47.82 10.16 -11.50
N VAL A 98 47.47 8.86 -11.54
CA VAL A 98 47.11 8.16 -12.78
C VAL A 98 45.62 8.27 -13.02
N CYS A 99 45.23 8.87 -14.15
CA CYS A 99 43.83 9.14 -14.52
C CYS A 99 43.47 8.43 -15.84
N GLY A 100 42.29 7.83 -15.91
CA GLY A 100 41.73 7.16 -17.10
C GLY A 100 40.78 8.05 -17.92
N ALA A 101 40.44 9.22 -17.43
CA ALA A 101 39.47 10.09 -18.08
C ALA A 101 40.06 10.80 -19.33
N ALA A 102 39.27 10.83 -20.40
CA ALA A 102 39.69 11.45 -21.65
C ALA A 102 39.71 12.96 -21.61
N ASN A 103 38.92 13.58 -20.71
CA ASN A 103 38.78 15.04 -20.59
C ASN A 103 39.78 15.70 -19.67
N VAL A 104 40.73 14.97 -19.04
CA VAL A 104 41.80 15.59 -18.23
C VAL A 104 42.74 16.44 -19.06
N ARG A 105 43.02 17.66 -18.60
CA ARG A 105 43.88 18.62 -19.29
C ARG A 105 44.68 19.45 -18.30
N ALA A 106 45.86 19.91 -18.73
CA ALA A 106 46.66 20.81 -17.96
C ALA A 106 45.95 22.19 -17.76
N GLY A 107 46.15 22.81 -16.61
CA GLY A 107 45.50 24.07 -16.22
C GLY A 107 44.12 23.88 -15.56
N ALA A 108 43.46 22.70 -15.65
CA ALA A 108 42.15 22.46 -15.10
C ALA A 108 42.16 22.38 -13.58
N TYR A 109 41.14 22.94 -12.93
CA TYR A 109 40.85 22.73 -11.53
C TYR A 109 39.92 21.52 -11.43
N VAL A 110 40.23 20.56 -10.51
CA VAL A 110 39.56 19.25 -10.42
C VAL A 110 39.39 18.82 -8.96
N PRO A 111 38.39 18.01 -8.64
CA PRO A 111 38.29 17.40 -7.33
C PRO A 111 39.32 16.27 -7.18
N VAL A 112 40.07 16.31 -6.10
CA VAL A 112 41.13 15.34 -5.79
C VAL A 112 40.87 14.65 -4.47
N ALA A 113 40.60 13.37 -4.52
CA ALA A 113 40.58 12.50 -3.34
C ALA A 113 42.02 12.16 -2.93
N THR A 114 42.43 12.64 -1.75
CA THR A 114 43.77 12.44 -1.21
C THR A 114 43.91 11.05 -0.55
N VAL A 115 45.13 10.63 -0.27
CA VAL A 115 45.40 9.36 0.45
C VAL A 115 44.75 9.40 1.82
N GLY A 116 43.92 8.41 2.12
CA GLY A 116 43.14 8.30 3.35
C GLY A 116 41.66 8.63 3.19
N THR A 117 41.28 9.38 2.18
CA THR A 117 39.88 9.69 1.84
C THR A 117 39.09 8.42 1.59
N TYR A 118 37.86 8.35 2.11
CA TYR A 118 36.88 7.31 1.81
C TYR A 118 35.76 7.88 0.95
N LEU A 119 35.50 7.26 -0.17
CA LEU A 119 34.39 7.63 -1.08
C LEU A 119 33.25 6.62 -0.89
N PRO A 120 32.18 6.97 -0.14
CA PRO A 120 31.13 6.03 0.23
C PRO A 120 30.33 5.51 -0.96
N THR A 121 30.12 6.35 -1.98
CA THR A 121 29.35 6.01 -3.18
C THR A 121 29.92 4.81 -3.95
N ILE A 122 31.24 4.66 -3.99
CA ILE A 122 31.93 3.59 -4.69
C ILE A 122 32.62 2.60 -3.73
N ASP A 123 32.43 2.76 -2.43
CA ASP A 123 33.04 1.95 -1.34
C ASP A 123 34.57 1.84 -1.48
N VAL A 124 35.25 2.95 -1.76
CA VAL A 124 36.71 2.95 -1.98
C VAL A 124 37.43 3.87 -0.99
N LYS A 125 38.39 3.29 -0.27
CA LYS A 125 39.35 4.07 0.51
C LYS A 125 40.63 4.31 -0.30
N ILE A 126 40.95 5.56 -0.58
CA ILE A 126 42.11 5.96 -1.38
C ILE A 126 43.41 5.60 -0.65
N ARG A 127 44.25 4.81 -1.34
CA ARG A 127 45.58 4.37 -0.88
C ARG A 127 46.59 4.60 -1.99
N PRO A 128 47.87 4.84 -1.64
CA PRO A 128 48.93 4.86 -2.66
C PRO A 128 48.92 3.54 -3.43
N SER A 129 48.78 3.59 -4.72
CA SER A 129 48.68 2.38 -5.57
C SER A 129 49.68 2.44 -6.74
N LYS A 130 50.07 1.29 -7.28
CA LYS A 130 50.80 1.20 -8.53
C LYS A 130 49.88 0.74 -9.63
N LEU A 131 49.55 1.66 -10.56
CA LEU A 131 48.73 1.35 -11.72
C LEU A 131 49.66 1.09 -12.92
N ARG A 132 49.70 -0.17 -13.38
CA ARG A 132 50.61 -0.64 -14.46
C ARG A 132 52.04 -0.14 -14.34
N GLY A 133 52.57 -0.10 -13.09
CA GLY A 133 53.95 0.23 -12.81
C GLY A 133 54.19 1.70 -12.39
N VAL A 134 53.26 2.61 -12.63
CA VAL A 134 53.33 4.01 -12.20
C VAL A 134 52.61 4.17 -10.84
N ARG A 135 53.23 4.88 -9.91
CA ARG A 135 52.68 5.20 -8.60
C ARG A 135 51.62 6.31 -8.71
N SER A 136 50.45 6.07 -8.15
CA SER A 136 49.37 7.05 -8.01
C SER A 136 49.18 7.37 -6.51
N GLU A 137 49.13 8.66 -6.17
CA GLU A 137 49.10 9.20 -4.80
C GLU A 137 47.79 9.91 -4.48
N GLY A 138 46.73 9.59 -5.25
CA GLY A 138 45.38 10.14 -5.12
C GLY A 138 44.52 9.70 -6.29
N MET A 139 43.33 10.26 -6.36
CA MET A 139 42.36 10.04 -7.43
C MET A 139 41.73 11.38 -7.82
N ILE A 140 41.68 11.68 -9.12
CA ILE A 140 40.88 12.79 -9.65
C ILE A 140 39.45 12.24 -9.83
N CYS A 141 38.46 12.88 -9.21
CA CYS A 141 37.11 12.37 -9.15
C CYS A 141 36.17 12.93 -10.24
N SER A 142 35.24 12.13 -10.64
CA SER A 142 34.05 12.52 -11.39
C SER A 142 32.89 12.86 -10.43
N LEU A 143 31.78 13.41 -10.96
CA LEU A 143 30.57 13.66 -10.15
C LEU A 143 29.93 12.37 -9.66
N ALA A 144 30.05 11.25 -10.41
CA ALA A 144 29.56 9.96 -9.99
C ALA A 144 30.32 9.42 -8.77
N GLU A 145 31.65 9.59 -8.72
CA GLU A 145 32.47 9.12 -7.61
C GLU A 145 32.26 9.91 -6.32
N VAL A 146 31.86 11.19 -6.43
CA VAL A 146 31.48 12.01 -5.27
C VAL A 146 29.98 11.98 -4.95
N GLY A 147 29.20 11.15 -5.65
CA GLY A 147 27.80 10.88 -5.33
C GLY A 147 26.77 11.86 -5.89
N LEU A 148 27.13 12.68 -6.86
CA LEU A 148 26.23 13.67 -7.48
C LEU A 148 25.58 13.19 -8.78
N GLU A 149 26.13 12.18 -9.43
CA GLU A 149 25.59 11.54 -10.64
C GLU A 149 25.66 10.02 -10.52
N LYS A 150 24.87 9.32 -11.34
CA LYS A 150 24.97 7.85 -11.44
C LYS A 150 26.16 7.41 -12.27
N ASP A 151 26.34 8.06 -13.41
CA ASP A 151 27.39 7.81 -14.38
C ASP A 151 27.97 9.16 -14.86
N SER A 152 29.28 9.21 -14.99
CA SER A 152 29.97 10.39 -15.53
C SER A 152 30.84 10.02 -16.70
N ALA A 153 30.79 10.78 -17.78
CA ALA A 153 31.59 10.57 -18.98
C ALA A 153 33.11 10.81 -18.77
N GLY A 154 33.50 11.44 -17.66
CA GLY A 154 34.87 11.79 -17.30
C GLY A 154 34.97 12.40 -15.92
N ILE A 155 36.15 12.96 -15.62
CA ILE A 155 36.34 13.71 -14.35
C ILE A 155 35.57 15.03 -14.37
N HIS A 156 35.21 15.52 -13.18
CA HIS A 156 34.66 16.86 -13.04
C HIS A 156 35.79 17.92 -13.19
N ILE A 157 35.50 18.98 -13.93
CA ILE A 157 36.39 20.15 -14.09
C ILE A 157 35.61 21.36 -13.67
N PHE A 158 36.11 22.08 -12.66
CA PHE A 158 35.50 23.35 -12.21
C PHE A 158 35.64 24.40 -13.29
N GLU A 159 34.61 25.20 -13.50
CA GLU A 159 34.62 26.29 -14.50
C GLU A 159 35.27 27.57 -14.02
N GLU A 160 35.43 27.76 -12.72
CA GLU A 160 36.05 28.92 -12.12
C GLU A 160 37.53 29.04 -12.51
N GLU A 161 37.92 30.20 -12.93
CA GLU A 161 39.28 30.49 -13.38
C GLU A 161 40.34 30.49 -12.25
N THR A 162 39.88 30.72 -10.99
CA THR A 162 40.74 30.76 -9.80
C THR A 162 40.05 30.14 -8.59
N LEU A 163 40.54 28.99 -8.14
CA LEU A 163 40.12 28.34 -6.90
C LEU A 163 41.27 28.20 -5.93
N GLN A 164 40.98 28.22 -4.64
CA GLN A 164 41.98 28.01 -3.60
C GLN A 164 42.37 26.52 -3.56
N LEU A 165 43.62 26.24 -3.86
CA LEU A 165 44.15 24.86 -3.84
C LEU A 165 44.09 24.26 -2.42
N GLY A 166 43.68 22.97 -2.34
CA GLY A 166 43.53 22.28 -1.09
C GLY A 166 42.29 22.63 -0.29
N SER A 167 41.44 23.54 -0.77
CA SER A 167 40.14 23.77 -0.12
C SER A 167 39.19 22.59 -0.34
N ASP A 168 38.27 22.41 0.60
CA ASP A 168 37.20 21.41 0.52
C ASP A 168 36.28 21.67 -0.67
N ILE A 169 36.00 20.67 -1.46
CA ILE A 169 35.11 20.77 -2.63
C ILE A 169 33.63 20.80 -2.27
N ARG A 170 33.24 20.38 -1.07
CA ARG A 170 31.82 20.24 -0.68
C ARG A 170 31.05 21.56 -0.83
N PRO A 171 31.55 22.71 -0.41
CA PRO A 171 30.86 23.99 -0.64
C PRO A 171 30.70 24.34 -2.13
N LEU A 172 31.65 23.96 -2.97
CA LEU A 172 31.59 24.22 -4.42
C LEU A 172 30.56 23.35 -5.12
N LEU A 173 30.38 22.11 -4.66
CA LEU A 173 29.46 21.11 -5.25
C LEU A 173 28.12 21.02 -4.53
N GLY A 174 27.81 21.89 -3.56
CA GLY A 174 26.54 21.82 -2.81
C GLY A 174 26.42 20.62 -1.87
N LEU A 175 27.57 20.03 -1.46
CA LEU A 175 27.63 18.87 -0.56
C LEU A 175 27.73 19.28 0.93
N THR A 176 27.25 20.48 1.29
CA THR A 176 27.19 20.97 2.68
C THR A 176 25.78 20.84 3.28
N ASP A 177 24.87 20.20 2.58
CA ASP A 177 23.47 20.12 2.93
C ASP A 177 23.10 18.78 3.55
N VAL A 178 21.98 18.77 4.28
CA VAL A 178 21.26 17.56 4.70
C VAL A 178 19.85 17.65 4.14
N ILE A 179 19.39 16.60 3.52
CA ILE A 179 18.06 16.53 2.91
C ILE A 179 17.20 15.58 3.73
N LEU A 180 16.01 16.02 4.11
CA LEU A 180 14.99 15.19 4.72
C LEU A 180 13.96 14.80 3.66
N ASP A 181 13.73 13.53 3.48
CA ASP A 181 12.66 13.00 2.63
C ASP A 181 11.39 12.89 3.48
N LEU A 182 10.44 13.81 3.26
CA LEU A 182 9.28 14.01 4.10
C LEU A 182 7.99 13.60 3.39
N THR A 183 7.17 12.81 4.08
CA THR A 183 5.78 12.54 3.69
C THR A 183 4.81 13.23 4.64
N ALA A 184 3.61 13.49 4.13
CA ALA A 184 2.52 14.02 4.94
C ALA A 184 1.19 13.45 4.45
N THR A 185 0.20 13.44 5.35
CA THR A 185 -1.16 13.01 5.06
C THR A 185 -1.80 13.85 3.96
N ALA A 186 -2.82 13.31 3.29
CA ALA A 186 -3.43 13.97 2.13
C ALA A 186 -4.13 15.31 2.45
N ASN A 187 -4.53 15.52 3.70
CA ASN A 187 -5.12 16.78 4.19
C ASN A 187 -4.08 17.90 4.41
N ARG A 188 -2.80 17.56 4.59
CA ARG A 188 -1.71 18.51 4.81
C ARG A 188 -1.04 18.88 3.49
N ALA A 189 -1.79 19.58 2.63
CA ALA A 189 -1.28 20.08 1.35
C ALA A 189 -0.14 21.10 1.51
N ASP A 190 -0.13 21.85 2.60
CA ASP A 190 0.91 22.84 2.97
C ASP A 190 2.29 22.18 3.13
N ALA A 191 2.36 20.92 3.58
CA ALA A 191 3.60 20.14 3.70
C ALA A 191 4.34 19.93 2.37
N LEU A 192 3.70 20.18 1.23
CA LEU A 192 4.33 20.08 -0.10
C LEU A 192 5.04 21.39 -0.52
N SER A 193 5.44 22.21 0.44
CA SER A 193 6.20 23.45 0.20
C SER A 193 7.21 23.73 1.31
N MET A 194 8.29 24.44 0.97
CA MET A 194 9.30 24.88 1.94
C MET A 194 8.70 25.83 2.99
N VAL A 195 7.82 26.74 2.56
CA VAL A 195 7.10 27.66 3.43
C VAL A 195 6.19 26.94 4.39
N GLY A 196 5.46 25.92 3.94
CA GLY A 196 4.58 25.12 4.80
C GLY A 196 5.36 24.35 5.86
N VAL A 197 6.46 23.70 5.47
CA VAL A 197 7.33 22.99 6.44
C VAL A 197 8.01 23.98 7.39
N ALA A 198 8.45 25.16 6.90
CA ALA A 198 9.04 26.19 7.77
C ALA A 198 8.06 26.70 8.82
N ARG A 199 6.76 26.87 8.47
CA ARG A 199 5.68 27.20 9.43
C ARG A 199 5.52 26.15 10.50
N GLU A 200 5.56 24.89 10.09
CA GLU A 200 5.45 23.75 11.01
C GLU A 200 6.63 23.70 11.98
N VAL A 201 7.86 23.81 11.46
CA VAL A 201 9.06 23.84 12.29
C VAL A 201 9.04 25.03 13.26
N ALA A 202 8.61 26.20 12.79
CA ALA A 202 8.47 27.37 13.65
C ALA A 202 7.45 27.15 14.79
N ALA A 203 6.32 26.51 14.48
CA ALA A 203 5.29 26.20 15.48
C ALA A 203 5.78 25.15 16.51
N LEU A 204 6.52 24.13 16.08
CA LEU A 204 7.05 23.08 16.95
C LEU A 204 8.21 23.56 17.84
N THR A 205 9.07 24.43 17.31
CA THR A 205 10.30 24.84 18.01
C THR A 205 10.22 26.20 18.68
N GLY A 206 9.18 26.99 18.39
CA GLY A 206 9.08 28.38 18.78
C GLY A 206 10.05 29.32 18.06
N ALA A 207 10.70 28.84 16.99
CA ALA A 207 11.67 29.60 16.23
C ALA A 207 11.02 30.70 15.37
N THR A 208 11.78 31.76 15.09
CA THR A 208 11.29 32.86 14.25
C THR A 208 11.16 32.44 12.79
N LEU A 209 9.96 32.62 12.23
CA LEU A 209 9.66 32.40 10.83
C LEU A 209 9.99 33.66 9.98
N ARG A 210 10.63 33.45 8.87
CA ARG A 210 10.96 34.47 7.85
C ARG A 210 10.42 34.04 6.50
N LEU A 211 9.28 34.57 6.09
CA LEU A 211 8.73 34.27 4.77
C LEU A 211 9.53 34.94 3.64
N PRO A 212 9.62 34.27 2.47
CA PRO A 212 10.31 34.87 1.32
C PRO A 212 9.63 36.17 0.89
N GLU A 213 10.44 37.18 0.55
CA GLU A 213 9.93 38.46 0.04
C GLU A 213 9.26 38.25 -1.33
N ALA A 214 8.02 38.73 -1.44
CA ALA A 214 7.25 38.77 -2.67
C ALA A 214 6.83 40.24 -2.91
N PRO A 215 7.71 41.09 -3.47
CA PRO A 215 7.43 42.53 -3.64
C PRO A 215 6.22 42.71 -4.56
N GLU A 216 5.27 43.58 -4.16
CA GLU A 216 4.20 44.02 -5.03
C GLU A 216 4.80 44.85 -6.18
N MET A 217 4.69 44.27 -7.38
CA MET A 217 5.15 44.98 -8.58
C MET A 217 3.99 45.75 -9.18
N SER A 218 4.22 47.05 -9.47
CA SER A 218 3.27 47.85 -10.20
C SER A 218 3.27 47.44 -11.67
N ILE A 219 2.39 46.55 -12.04
CA ILE A 219 2.22 46.13 -13.44
C ILE A 219 1.14 47.01 -14.09
N PRO A 220 1.40 47.60 -15.28
CA PRO A 220 0.39 48.38 -15.95
C PRO A 220 -0.92 47.60 -16.17
N SER A 221 -2.03 48.19 -15.76
CA SER A 221 -3.36 47.64 -16.02
C SER A 221 -3.69 47.79 -17.49
N GLY A 222 -3.46 46.78 -18.28
CA GLY A 222 -3.75 46.78 -19.70
C GLY A 222 -3.72 45.35 -20.26
N SER A 223 -4.40 45.10 -21.33
CA SER A 223 -4.50 43.72 -21.87
C SER A 223 -3.18 43.30 -22.56
N GLY A 224 -2.31 44.18 -22.96
CA GLY A 224 -1.12 43.85 -23.75
C GLY A 224 -1.39 42.89 -24.90
N GLY A 225 -2.62 42.89 -25.42
CA GLY A 225 -3.12 41.92 -26.40
C GLY A 225 -3.53 40.56 -25.81
N LEU A 226 -3.50 40.38 -24.45
CA LEU A 226 -3.95 39.17 -23.77
C LEU A 226 -5.36 39.35 -23.22
N SER A 227 -6.18 38.35 -23.38
CA SER A 227 -7.51 38.23 -22.73
C SER A 227 -7.70 36.85 -22.11
N LEU A 228 -8.57 36.75 -21.10
CA LEU A 228 -8.88 35.49 -20.44
C LEU A 228 -10.36 35.10 -20.67
N LYS A 229 -10.59 33.80 -20.93
CA LYS A 229 -11.94 33.22 -21.06
C LYS A 229 -12.03 31.96 -20.22
N ILE A 230 -12.53 32.08 -19.01
CA ILE A 230 -12.74 30.92 -18.13
C ILE A 230 -14.16 30.41 -18.36
N SER A 231 -14.30 29.30 -19.10
CA SER A 231 -15.58 28.65 -19.34
C SER A 231 -16.09 27.83 -18.18
N GLU A 232 -15.16 27.36 -17.32
CA GLU A 232 -15.41 26.47 -16.18
C GLU A 232 -14.94 27.13 -14.86
N PRO A 233 -15.65 28.16 -14.35
CA PRO A 233 -15.18 28.91 -13.16
C PRO A 233 -15.17 28.07 -11.89
N GLN A 234 -15.90 26.96 -11.81
CA GLN A 234 -15.82 26.02 -10.69
C GLN A 234 -14.55 25.18 -10.75
N ALA A 235 -14.12 24.77 -11.95
CA ALA A 235 -12.90 24.00 -12.14
C ALA A 235 -11.64 24.87 -12.15
N CYS A 236 -11.77 26.18 -12.47
CA CYS A 236 -10.68 27.17 -12.43
C CYS A 236 -11.21 28.47 -11.78
N PRO A 237 -11.22 28.57 -10.44
CA PRO A 237 -11.78 29.74 -9.74
C PRO A 237 -10.93 31.00 -9.87
N ALA A 238 -9.64 30.88 -10.18
CA ALA A 238 -8.77 32.03 -10.43
C ALA A 238 -7.70 31.69 -11.46
N TYR A 239 -7.42 32.67 -12.34
CA TYR A 239 -6.36 32.61 -13.33
C TYR A 239 -5.74 33.99 -13.50
N ILE A 240 -4.43 34.08 -13.33
CA ILE A 240 -3.61 35.27 -13.54
C ILE A 240 -2.70 35.00 -14.73
N GLY A 241 -2.86 35.77 -15.80
CA GLY A 241 -1.98 35.75 -16.96
C GLY A 241 -1.13 37.02 -17.01
N THR A 242 0.17 36.90 -16.87
CA THR A 242 1.12 38.03 -16.89
C THR A 242 2.00 37.97 -18.14
N VAL A 243 2.02 39.03 -18.92
CA VAL A 243 2.92 39.17 -20.06
C VAL A 243 4.24 39.74 -19.57
N ILE A 244 5.35 39.05 -19.87
CA ILE A 244 6.73 39.44 -19.53
C ILE A 244 7.53 39.48 -20.83
N GLU A 245 8.06 40.60 -21.15
CA GLU A 245 8.78 40.83 -22.41
C GLU A 245 10.30 41.02 -22.18
N GLY A 246 11.09 40.73 -23.21
CA GLY A 246 12.53 40.92 -23.21
C GLY A 246 13.31 39.93 -22.36
N VAL A 247 12.77 38.74 -22.09
CA VAL A 247 13.49 37.73 -21.34
C VAL A 247 14.72 37.22 -22.09
N LYS A 248 15.74 36.84 -21.34
CA LYS A 248 16.96 36.23 -21.85
C LYS A 248 17.10 34.83 -21.22
N ILE A 249 16.95 33.83 -22.06
CA ILE A 249 17.10 32.45 -21.61
C ILE A 249 18.60 32.16 -21.39
N ALA A 250 18.92 31.63 -20.21
CA ALA A 250 20.27 31.28 -19.80
C ALA A 250 20.21 30.16 -18.74
N PRO A 251 21.34 29.49 -18.46
CA PRO A 251 21.41 28.63 -17.27
C PRO A 251 21.07 29.42 -16.00
N SER A 252 20.42 28.82 -15.08
CA SER A 252 20.08 29.41 -13.77
C SER A 252 21.34 29.63 -12.93
N PRO A 253 21.36 30.62 -12.02
CA PRO A 253 22.49 30.81 -11.11
C PRO A 253 22.64 29.58 -10.18
N ASP A 254 23.87 29.35 -9.72
CA ASP A 254 24.24 28.17 -8.95
C ASP A 254 23.35 27.90 -7.72
N TRP A 255 23.00 28.99 -6.99
CA TRP A 255 22.14 28.82 -5.81
C TRP A 255 20.77 28.22 -6.14
N LEU A 256 20.20 28.63 -7.28
CA LEU A 256 18.90 28.13 -7.75
C LEU A 256 19.00 26.66 -8.21
N GLN A 257 20.04 26.35 -9.01
CA GLN A 257 20.30 25.00 -9.45
C GLN A 257 20.50 24.04 -8.27
N ARG A 258 21.28 24.41 -7.25
CA ARG A 258 21.54 23.61 -6.06
C ARG A 258 20.27 23.31 -5.27
N ARG A 259 19.38 24.29 -5.09
CA ARG A 259 18.09 24.10 -4.40
C ARG A 259 17.17 23.15 -5.16
N LEU A 260 17.10 23.31 -6.48
CA LEU A 260 16.31 22.38 -7.31
C LEU A 260 16.86 20.96 -7.27
N LEU A 261 18.19 20.79 -7.39
CA LEU A 261 18.84 19.49 -7.28
C LEU A 261 18.66 18.86 -5.87
N ALA A 262 18.70 19.68 -4.82
CA ALA A 262 18.42 19.21 -3.46
C ALA A 262 16.99 18.68 -3.34
N ALA A 263 16.04 19.37 -3.98
CA ALA A 263 14.63 18.94 -4.04
C ALA A 263 14.34 17.84 -5.07
N GLY A 264 15.36 17.31 -5.77
CA GLY A 264 15.20 16.24 -6.76
C GLY A 264 14.70 16.72 -8.13
N VAL A 265 14.72 18.03 -8.39
CA VAL A 265 14.30 18.63 -9.67
C VAL A 265 15.53 18.97 -10.50
N ARG A 266 15.54 18.52 -11.77
CA ARG A 266 16.62 18.82 -12.70
C ARG A 266 16.50 20.25 -13.23
N PRO A 267 17.53 21.10 -13.10
CA PRO A 267 17.58 22.43 -13.71
C PRO A 267 17.51 22.36 -15.25
N ILE A 268 16.81 23.32 -15.85
CA ILE A 268 16.62 23.42 -17.30
C ILE A 268 17.13 24.77 -17.80
N ASN A 269 16.50 25.86 -17.42
CA ASN A 269 16.88 27.22 -17.71
C ASN A 269 16.27 28.18 -16.68
N ASN A 270 16.75 29.40 -16.64
CA ASN A 270 16.39 30.44 -15.66
C ASN A 270 14.89 30.79 -15.62
N VAL A 271 14.10 30.46 -16.64
CA VAL A 271 12.64 30.69 -16.67
C VAL A 271 11.89 29.49 -16.09
N VAL A 272 12.15 28.29 -16.60
CA VAL A 272 11.51 27.06 -16.12
C VAL A 272 11.91 26.77 -14.67
N ASP A 273 13.16 27.04 -14.34
CA ASP A 273 13.67 26.82 -12.99
C ASP A 273 13.05 27.75 -11.95
N VAL A 274 12.73 28.99 -12.32
CA VAL A 274 11.99 29.92 -11.47
C VAL A 274 10.57 29.38 -11.20
N THR A 275 9.87 28.87 -12.21
CA THR A 275 8.52 28.29 -11.97
C THR A 275 8.56 27.06 -11.07
N ASN A 276 9.56 26.17 -11.25
CA ASN A 276 9.78 25.02 -10.38
C ASN A 276 10.20 25.42 -8.97
N TYR A 277 11.02 26.44 -8.84
CA TYR A 277 11.46 26.96 -7.56
C TYR A 277 10.29 27.50 -6.73
N VAL A 278 9.43 28.34 -7.33
CA VAL A 278 8.26 28.89 -6.64
C VAL A 278 7.23 27.79 -6.30
N LEU A 279 7.10 26.79 -7.16
CA LEU A 279 6.31 25.61 -6.85
C LEU A 279 6.80 24.89 -5.57
N LEU A 280 8.12 24.74 -5.41
CA LEU A 280 8.70 24.11 -4.21
C LEU A 280 8.69 25.08 -3.00
N GLU A 281 8.93 26.38 -3.23
CA GLU A 281 8.96 27.39 -2.16
C GLU A 281 7.58 27.61 -1.54
N TRP A 282 6.56 27.86 -2.38
CA TRP A 282 5.20 28.24 -1.95
C TRP A 282 4.13 27.16 -2.14
N GLY A 283 4.44 26.06 -2.81
CA GLY A 283 3.47 25.02 -3.12
C GLY A 283 2.49 25.38 -4.26
N GLN A 284 2.70 26.51 -4.94
CA GLN A 284 1.87 26.98 -6.04
C GLN A 284 2.50 26.62 -7.38
N PRO A 285 1.87 25.68 -8.16
CA PRO A 285 2.35 25.42 -9.51
C PRO A 285 2.13 26.63 -10.43
N LEU A 286 3.14 26.92 -11.22
CA LEU A 286 3.17 27.98 -12.22
C LEU A 286 3.58 27.39 -13.56
N HIS A 287 3.21 28.04 -14.66
CA HIS A 287 3.69 27.67 -15.98
C HIS A 287 4.06 28.92 -16.82
N ALA A 288 5.11 28.79 -17.62
CA ALA A 288 5.53 29.83 -18.54
C ALA A 288 5.35 29.35 -19.99
N PHE A 289 4.54 30.04 -20.76
CA PHE A 289 4.37 29.81 -22.19
C PHE A 289 5.22 30.77 -23.00
N ASP A 290 5.80 30.30 -24.11
CA ASP A 290 6.35 31.18 -25.14
C ASP A 290 5.20 31.93 -25.83
N ARG A 291 5.14 33.26 -25.62
CA ARG A 291 4.07 34.10 -26.15
C ARG A 291 4.10 34.16 -27.66
N ASP A 292 5.26 34.24 -28.27
CA ASP A 292 5.38 34.38 -29.71
C ASP A 292 4.90 33.10 -30.42
N ARG A 293 5.23 31.93 -29.88
CA ARG A 293 4.69 30.64 -30.35
C ARG A 293 3.17 30.55 -30.16
N LEU A 294 2.63 31.00 -29.04
CA LEU A 294 1.17 31.05 -28.82
C LEU A 294 0.49 31.91 -29.89
N VAL A 295 1.01 33.07 -30.21
CA VAL A 295 0.48 33.97 -31.23
C VAL A 295 0.65 33.38 -32.63
N GLU A 296 1.82 32.83 -32.98
CA GLU A 296 2.15 32.30 -34.31
C GLU A 296 1.27 31.08 -34.67
N THR A 297 1.05 30.15 -33.74
CA THR A 297 0.20 29.00 -33.95
C THR A 297 -1.23 29.37 -34.35
N PHE A 298 -1.69 30.55 -33.95
CA PHE A 298 -3.08 31.04 -34.22
C PHE A 298 -3.23 32.03 -35.37
N ARG A 299 -2.15 32.69 -35.84
CA ARG A 299 -2.20 33.53 -37.05
C ARG A 299 -2.74 32.83 -38.28
N ARG A 300 -2.64 31.51 -38.35
CA ARG A 300 -3.07 30.70 -39.51
C ARG A 300 -4.58 30.56 -39.68
N ASN A 301 -5.42 31.03 -38.74
CA ASN A 301 -6.86 30.73 -38.75
C ASN A 301 -7.79 31.91 -38.47
N VAL A 302 -7.30 33.16 -38.35
CA VAL A 302 -8.20 34.30 -38.05
C VAL A 302 -8.03 35.40 -39.12
N SER A 303 -9.14 35.71 -39.79
CA SER A 303 -9.25 36.80 -40.81
C SER A 303 -9.79 38.09 -40.20
N SER A 304 -9.30 38.55 -39.04
CA SER A 304 -9.77 39.82 -38.43
C SER A 304 -8.61 40.69 -37.90
N ALA A 305 -8.88 41.97 -37.86
CA ALA A 305 -7.98 43.12 -37.85
C ALA A 305 -7.05 43.31 -36.61
N ASP A 306 -7.05 42.39 -35.61
CA ASP A 306 -6.17 42.44 -34.47
C ASP A 306 -5.14 41.30 -34.52
N GLU A 307 -4.07 41.48 -35.27
CA GLU A 307 -3.03 40.49 -35.51
C GLU A 307 -2.28 40.01 -34.24
N ASN A 308 -2.45 40.64 -33.09
CA ASN A 308 -1.75 40.34 -31.84
C ASN A 308 -2.68 39.99 -30.66
N SER A 309 -3.95 39.74 -30.89
CA SER A 309 -4.92 39.38 -29.83
C SER A 309 -4.80 37.90 -29.48
N LEU A 310 -4.41 37.57 -28.24
CA LEU A 310 -4.35 36.23 -27.70
C LEU A 310 -5.42 36.04 -26.62
N THR A 311 -6.24 35.03 -26.73
CA THR A 311 -7.18 34.63 -25.68
C THR A 311 -6.73 33.32 -25.06
N ILE A 312 -6.31 33.34 -23.79
CA ILE A 312 -6.12 32.13 -23.00
C ILE A 312 -7.46 31.72 -22.39
N GLY A 313 -7.82 30.46 -22.59
CA GLY A 313 -9.08 29.90 -22.09
C GLY A 313 -8.86 28.72 -21.17
N VAL A 314 -9.84 28.44 -20.28
CA VAL A 314 -9.91 27.20 -19.51
C VAL A 314 -11.27 26.56 -19.76
N ARG A 315 -11.26 25.31 -20.25
CA ARG A 315 -12.44 24.51 -20.52
C ARG A 315 -12.14 23.01 -20.43
N PHE A 316 -13.17 22.21 -20.37
CA PHE A 316 -13.01 20.77 -20.59
C PHE A 316 -12.77 20.45 -22.07
N ALA A 317 -12.11 19.32 -22.31
CA ALA A 317 -11.86 18.82 -23.66
C ALA A 317 -13.17 18.42 -24.37
N THR A 318 -13.18 18.56 -25.69
CA THR A 318 -14.20 17.91 -26.53
C THR A 318 -13.71 16.52 -26.94
N SER A 319 -14.65 15.60 -27.17
CA SER A 319 -14.30 14.22 -27.52
C SER A 319 -13.46 14.15 -28.80
N GLY A 320 -12.31 13.50 -28.73
CA GLY A 320 -11.39 13.31 -29.85
C GLY A 320 -10.36 14.41 -30.06
N GLU A 321 -10.34 15.46 -29.21
CA GLU A 321 -9.22 16.39 -29.19
C GLU A 321 -7.92 15.68 -28.82
N SER A 322 -6.80 16.17 -29.33
CA SER A 322 -5.47 15.67 -29.01
C SER A 322 -4.51 16.79 -28.67
N LEU A 323 -3.54 16.50 -27.82
CA LEU A 323 -2.47 17.40 -27.43
C LEU A 323 -1.15 16.64 -27.38
N LYS A 324 -0.09 17.20 -27.95
CA LYS A 324 1.27 16.72 -27.74
C LYS A 324 1.85 17.41 -26.51
N THR A 325 2.16 16.63 -25.49
CA THR A 325 2.67 17.10 -24.20
C THR A 325 4.19 17.19 -24.16
N LEU A 326 4.76 17.90 -23.16
CA LEU A 326 6.20 18.13 -22.99
C LEU A 326 7.05 16.86 -22.91
N ASP A 327 6.47 15.70 -22.60
CA ASP A 327 7.12 14.40 -22.66
C ASP A 327 7.18 13.77 -24.07
N GLY A 328 6.79 14.54 -25.10
CA GLY A 328 6.80 14.13 -26.51
C GLY A 328 5.65 13.20 -26.92
N GLN A 329 4.72 12.86 -26.00
CA GLN A 329 3.61 11.96 -26.28
C GLN A 329 2.39 12.72 -26.81
N THR A 330 1.77 12.20 -27.87
CA THR A 330 0.47 12.70 -28.34
C THR A 330 -0.65 11.95 -27.60
N ARG A 331 -1.46 12.71 -26.87
CA ARG A 331 -2.51 12.19 -26.00
C ARG A 331 -3.89 12.48 -26.58
N THR A 332 -4.73 11.46 -26.65
CA THR A 332 -6.16 11.63 -26.95
C THR A 332 -6.90 12.03 -25.68
N LEU A 333 -7.64 13.13 -25.75
CA LEU A 333 -8.24 13.74 -24.59
C LEU A 333 -9.67 13.22 -24.35
N GLN A 334 -10.02 13.03 -23.09
CA GLN A 334 -11.36 12.64 -22.68
C GLN A 334 -12.16 13.89 -22.29
N ALA A 335 -13.49 13.85 -22.39
CA ALA A 335 -14.38 14.97 -22.10
C ALA A 335 -14.25 15.54 -20.67
N GLN A 336 -13.70 14.78 -19.74
CA GLN A 336 -13.44 15.20 -18.36
C GLN A 336 -12.05 15.84 -18.16
N THR A 337 -11.22 15.91 -19.20
CA THR A 337 -9.87 16.48 -19.11
C THR A 337 -9.95 18.00 -19.17
N LEU A 338 -9.46 18.68 -18.15
CA LEU A 338 -9.40 20.13 -18.09
C LEU A 338 -8.22 20.66 -18.91
N LEU A 339 -8.45 21.64 -19.76
CA LEU A 339 -7.47 22.20 -20.69
C LEU A 339 -7.23 23.68 -20.47
N ILE A 340 -6.00 24.08 -20.72
CA ILE A 340 -5.68 25.45 -21.05
C ILE A 340 -5.66 25.56 -22.57
N THR A 341 -6.30 26.57 -23.08
CA THR A 341 -6.43 26.80 -24.53
C THR A 341 -5.90 28.18 -24.91
N ALA A 342 -5.39 28.29 -26.12
CA ALA A 342 -5.10 29.56 -26.73
C ALA A 342 -5.98 29.72 -27.97
N ASN A 343 -6.81 30.79 -28.02
CA ASN A 343 -7.84 30.98 -29.03
C ASN A 343 -8.68 29.71 -29.28
N ASP A 344 -9.08 29.05 -28.20
CA ASP A 344 -9.88 27.81 -28.10
C ASP A 344 -9.19 26.50 -28.53
N LYS A 345 -7.89 26.50 -28.85
CA LYS A 345 -7.12 25.29 -29.14
C LYS A 345 -6.34 24.82 -27.90
N PRO A 346 -6.25 23.51 -27.63
CA PRO A 346 -5.50 22.98 -26.49
C PRO A 346 -4.03 23.35 -26.57
N VAL A 347 -3.47 23.89 -25.47
CA VAL A 347 -2.05 24.21 -25.31
C VAL A 347 -1.43 23.57 -24.07
N ALA A 348 -2.25 23.15 -23.09
CA ALA A 348 -1.80 22.40 -21.94
C ALA A 348 -2.92 21.58 -21.30
N LEU A 349 -2.56 20.51 -20.61
CA LEU A 349 -3.40 19.86 -19.62
C LEU A 349 -3.36 20.70 -18.35
N ALA A 350 -4.46 21.39 -18.02
CA ALA A 350 -4.51 22.34 -16.91
C ALA A 350 -4.05 21.69 -15.59
N GLY A 351 -3.05 22.31 -14.94
CA GLY A 351 -2.51 21.84 -13.68
C GLY A 351 -1.80 20.48 -13.72
N VAL A 352 -1.56 19.90 -14.89
CA VAL A 352 -0.91 18.58 -15.05
C VAL A 352 0.37 18.69 -15.86
N MET A 353 0.30 19.11 -17.14
CA MET A 353 1.47 19.15 -18.02
C MET A 353 1.27 20.12 -19.18
N GLY A 354 2.28 20.93 -19.50
CA GLY A 354 2.29 21.81 -20.66
C GLY A 354 2.34 21.07 -22.00
N GLY A 355 1.99 21.77 -23.07
CA GLY A 355 2.15 21.29 -24.45
C GLY A 355 3.50 21.64 -25.05
N GLU A 356 4.06 20.75 -25.87
CA GLU A 356 5.37 20.90 -26.53
C GLU A 356 5.43 22.11 -27.45
N GLU A 357 4.33 22.45 -28.16
CA GLU A 357 4.31 23.51 -29.16
C GLU A 357 4.52 24.93 -28.57
N THR A 358 4.27 25.09 -27.27
CA THR A 358 4.31 26.37 -26.56
C THR A 358 5.42 26.44 -25.50
N GLU A 359 6.34 25.48 -25.54
CA GLU A 359 7.46 25.36 -24.62
C GLU A 359 8.45 26.54 -24.76
N VAL A 360 8.97 26.99 -23.62
CA VAL A 360 10.07 27.95 -23.55
C VAL A 360 11.37 27.31 -24.07
N HIS A 361 12.06 28.00 -24.97
CA HIS A 361 13.29 27.54 -25.59
C HIS A 361 14.34 28.66 -25.64
N ASP A 362 15.57 28.36 -26.06
CA ASP A 362 16.70 29.28 -26.05
C ASP A 362 16.46 30.60 -26.80
N GLY A 363 15.53 30.64 -27.77
CA GLY A 363 15.16 31.81 -28.52
C GLY A 363 13.96 32.60 -27.99
N THR A 364 13.34 32.15 -26.90
CA THR A 364 12.17 32.81 -26.31
C THR A 364 12.55 34.20 -25.77
N GLN A 365 11.76 35.22 -26.16
CA GLN A 365 11.95 36.61 -25.73
C GLN A 365 10.72 37.15 -24.96
N ASN A 366 9.55 36.59 -25.19
CA ASN A 366 8.30 37.03 -24.59
C ASN A 366 7.56 35.83 -23.96
N LEU A 367 7.06 36.02 -22.75
CA LEU A 367 6.36 34.99 -21.98
C LEU A 367 4.92 35.39 -21.68
N VAL A 368 4.06 34.38 -21.54
CA VAL A 368 2.85 34.46 -20.72
C VAL A 368 3.08 33.58 -19.50
N LEU A 369 3.23 34.21 -18.33
CA LEU A 369 3.29 33.51 -17.06
C LEU A 369 1.86 33.20 -16.60
N GLU A 370 1.59 31.94 -16.35
CA GLU A 370 0.36 31.42 -15.75
C GLU A 370 0.53 31.26 -14.25
N ALA A 371 -0.41 31.81 -13.47
CA ALA A 371 -0.64 31.46 -12.09
C ALA A 371 -2.14 31.19 -11.92
N ALA A 372 -2.51 29.97 -11.60
CA ALA A 372 -3.91 29.58 -11.58
C ALA A 372 -4.24 28.70 -10.37
N LEU A 373 -5.52 28.65 -10.05
CA LEU A 373 -6.10 27.68 -9.12
C LEU A 373 -7.00 26.74 -9.90
N PHE A 374 -6.84 25.45 -9.66
CA PHE A 374 -7.68 24.43 -10.23
C PHE A 374 -8.32 23.56 -9.13
N GLU A 375 -9.53 23.08 -9.43
CA GLU A 375 -10.29 22.24 -8.52
C GLU A 375 -9.67 20.84 -8.44
N GLN A 376 -9.56 20.29 -7.23
CA GLN A 376 -8.87 19.05 -6.90
C GLN A 376 -9.37 17.85 -7.70
N VAL A 377 -10.70 17.66 -7.78
CA VAL A 377 -11.31 16.50 -8.44
C VAL A 377 -11.14 16.60 -9.96
N ALA A 378 -11.23 17.82 -10.53
CA ALA A 378 -11.01 18.05 -11.96
C ALA A 378 -9.59 17.68 -12.37
N ILE A 379 -8.57 18.10 -11.58
CA ILE A 379 -7.18 17.74 -11.86
C ILE A 379 -6.92 16.25 -11.65
N ARG A 380 -7.46 15.66 -10.59
CA ARG A 380 -7.33 14.22 -10.34
C ARG A 380 -7.91 13.38 -11.48
N ARG A 381 -9.08 13.76 -12.00
CA ARG A 381 -9.71 13.10 -13.16
C ARG A 381 -8.87 13.29 -14.43
N SER A 382 -8.40 14.50 -14.68
CA SER A 382 -7.54 14.82 -15.83
C SER A 382 -6.25 14.01 -15.80
N ALA A 383 -5.53 14.03 -14.71
CA ALA A 383 -4.27 13.32 -14.52
C ALA A 383 -4.43 11.79 -14.67
N ARG A 384 -5.44 11.21 -14.00
CA ARG A 384 -5.74 9.78 -14.11
C ARG A 384 -6.14 9.35 -15.50
N SER A 385 -6.95 10.17 -16.22
CA SER A 385 -7.38 9.86 -17.58
C SER A 385 -6.21 9.74 -18.56
N GLN A 386 -5.08 10.35 -18.23
CA GLN A 386 -3.85 10.34 -19.02
C GLN A 386 -2.73 9.52 -18.41
N SER A 387 -3.00 8.82 -17.29
CA SER A 387 -2.00 8.06 -16.51
C SER A 387 -0.79 8.91 -16.13
N LEU A 388 -1.00 10.18 -15.82
CA LEU A 388 0.03 11.14 -15.43
C LEU A 388 -0.03 11.41 -13.93
N ARG A 389 1.17 11.59 -13.34
CA ARG A 389 1.35 12.11 -12.00
C ARG A 389 2.57 13.03 -12.02
N THR A 390 2.33 14.33 -11.85
CA THR A 390 3.39 15.35 -11.87
C THR A 390 3.44 16.09 -10.55
N GLU A 391 4.52 16.85 -10.29
CA GLU A 391 4.64 17.70 -9.10
C GLU A 391 3.50 18.73 -9.02
N ALA A 392 3.06 19.26 -10.17
CA ALA A 392 1.93 20.17 -10.25
C ALA A 392 0.60 19.46 -9.94
N SER A 393 0.29 18.33 -10.62
CA SER A 393 -0.95 17.61 -10.39
C SER A 393 -1.09 17.12 -8.96
N THR A 394 0.01 16.68 -8.36
CA THR A 394 0.04 16.21 -6.97
C THR A 394 -0.36 17.31 -5.98
N ARG A 395 0.11 18.55 -6.19
CA ARG A 395 -0.25 19.69 -5.33
C ARG A 395 -1.70 20.10 -5.54
N TYR A 396 -2.14 20.22 -6.80
CA TYR A 396 -3.54 20.55 -7.08
C TYR A 396 -4.52 19.49 -6.55
N GLU A 397 -4.20 18.20 -6.69
CA GLU A 397 -5.05 17.09 -6.19
C GLU A 397 -5.20 17.10 -4.66
N ARG A 398 -4.22 17.60 -3.92
CA ARG A 398 -4.27 17.79 -2.48
C ARG A 398 -4.87 19.14 -2.07
N GLY A 399 -4.85 20.11 -2.96
CA GLY A 399 -5.37 21.44 -2.76
C GLY A 399 -4.30 22.50 -2.52
N VAL A 400 -4.12 23.36 -3.51
CA VAL A 400 -3.24 24.51 -3.41
C VAL A 400 -3.89 25.61 -2.56
N ASN A 401 -3.09 26.36 -1.82
CA ASN A 401 -3.55 27.46 -0.98
C ASN A 401 -4.09 28.63 -1.83
N GLN A 402 -5.37 28.91 -1.68
CA GLN A 402 -6.04 29.97 -2.41
C GLN A 402 -5.54 31.38 -2.07
N ALA A 403 -5.05 31.58 -0.84
CA ALA A 403 -4.63 32.90 -0.36
C ALA A 403 -3.23 33.30 -0.84
N GLU A 404 -2.43 32.34 -1.29
CA GLU A 404 -1.02 32.60 -1.66
C GLU A 404 -0.79 32.64 -3.18
N LEU A 405 -1.84 32.52 -4.00
CA LEU A 405 -1.72 32.61 -5.45
C LEU A 405 -1.05 33.93 -5.90
N ASP A 406 -1.49 35.06 -5.36
CA ASP A 406 -0.99 36.37 -5.70
C ASP A 406 0.46 36.56 -5.22
N VAL A 407 0.78 36.05 -4.04
CA VAL A 407 2.13 36.07 -3.45
C VAL A 407 3.11 35.26 -4.30
N ALA A 408 2.74 34.03 -4.65
CA ALA A 408 3.57 33.16 -5.50
C ALA A 408 3.75 33.74 -6.92
N CYS A 409 2.69 34.32 -7.50
CA CYS A 409 2.77 35.01 -8.79
C CYS A 409 3.74 36.17 -8.72
N SER A 410 3.64 37.07 -7.73
CA SER A 410 4.52 38.23 -7.54
C SER A 410 5.97 37.78 -7.31
N ARG A 411 6.20 36.72 -6.53
CA ARG A 411 7.51 36.11 -6.31
C ARG A 411 8.15 35.63 -7.61
N ALA A 412 7.42 34.95 -8.46
CA ALA A 412 7.89 34.46 -9.74
C ALA A 412 8.22 35.60 -10.68
N ILE A 413 7.37 36.62 -10.75
CA ILE A 413 7.62 37.82 -11.58
C ILE A 413 8.90 38.54 -11.13
N ALA A 414 9.11 38.72 -9.82
CA ALA A 414 10.34 39.34 -9.28
C ALA A 414 11.57 38.53 -9.66
N LEU A 415 11.56 37.21 -9.51
CA LEU A 415 12.67 36.35 -9.89
C LEU A 415 12.93 36.33 -11.39
N LEU A 416 11.88 36.31 -12.25
CA LEU A 416 12.05 36.41 -13.70
C LEU A 416 12.63 37.77 -14.14
N THR A 417 12.28 38.85 -13.44
CA THR A 417 12.86 40.18 -13.69
C THR A 417 14.33 40.18 -13.32
N GLU A 418 14.68 39.61 -12.18
CA GLU A 418 16.08 39.59 -11.71
C GLU A 418 16.96 38.63 -12.53
N LEU A 419 16.48 37.38 -12.75
CA LEU A 419 17.33 36.31 -13.27
C LEU A 419 17.25 36.18 -14.80
N ALA A 420 16.13 36.60 -15.41
CA ALA A 420 15.92 36.49 -16.84
C ALA A 420 15.84 37.88 -17.53
N SER A 421 16.02 38.97 -16.81
CA SER A 421 15.91 40.36 -17.32
C SER A 421 14.53 40.68 -17.91
N GLY A 422 13.49 39.91 -17.56
CA GLY A 422 12.13 40.09 -18.06
C GLY A 422 11.48 41.37 -17.52
N THR A 423 10.69 42.03 -18.34
CA THR A 423 9.91 43.20 -17.93
C THR A 423 8.43 42.87 -17.99
N PRO A 424 7.71 42.87 -16.85
CA PRO A 424 6.26 42.65 -16.85
C PRO A 424 5.56 43.86 -17.45
N THR A 425 4.86 43.66 -18.57
CA THR A 425 4.21 44.74 -19.33
C THR A 425 2.72 44.81 -19.16
N SER A 426 2.06 43.71 -18.88
CA SER A 426 0.61 43.67 -18.61
C SER A 426 0.22 42.44 -17.80
N GLN A 427 -0.89 42.56 -17.07
CA GLN A 427 -1.48 41.44 -16.32
C GLN A 427 -2.99 41.46 -16.49
N VAL A 428 -3.57 40.29 -16.73
CA VAL A 428 -5.01 40.09 -16.82
C VAL A 428 -5.41 39.03 -15.78
N ILE A 429 -6.44 39.33 -15.01
CA ILE A 429 -6.91 38.48 -13.91
C ILE A 429 -8.36 38.13 -14.14
N ALA A 430 -8.66 36.83 -14.09
CA ALA A 430 -10.02 36.31 -13.97
C ALA A 430 -10.11 35.63 -12.61
N ASP A 431 -10.87 36.22 -11.68
CA ASP A 431 -10.96 35.76 -10.31
C ASP A 431 -12.42 35.72 -9.86
N THR A 432 -12.89 34.53 -9.57
CA THR A 432 -14.23 34.26 -9.03
C THR A 432 -14.22 33.82 -7.56
N ARG A 433 -13.01 33.85 -6.95
CA ARG A 433 -12.90 33.54 -5.53
C ARG A 433 -13.72 34.54 -4.71
N THR A 434 -14.34 34.06 -3.66
CA THR A 434 -14.91 34.94 -2.64
C THR A 434 -13.80 35.79 -1.98
N HIS A 435 -14.16 36.94 -1.45
CA HIS A 435 -13.18 37.88 -0.87
C HIS A 435 -12.30 37.18 0.18
N PRO A 436 -10.98 37.51 0.30
CA PRO A 436 -10.07 36.89 1.27
C PRO A 436 -10.57 36.84 2.71
N SER A 437 -11.38 37.83 3.15
CA SER A 437 -12.00 37.82 4.48
C SER A 437 -12.99 36.66 4.70
N THR A 438 -13.47 36.00 3.64
CA THR A 438 -14.35 34.82 3.73
C THR A 438 -13.60 33.50 3.78
N TRP A 439 -12.28 33.49 3.58
CA TRP A 439 -11.46 32.29 3.76
C TRP A 439 -11.00 32.10 5.21
N ALA A 440 -11.35 33.00 6.09
CA ALA A 440 -11.18 32.88 7.52
C ALA A 440 -12.40 32.16 8.11
N ARG A 441 -12.23 30.89 8.45
CA ARG A 441 -13.26 30.14 9.17
C ARG A 441 -13.10 30.36 10.67
N SER A 442 -14.22 30.60 11.34
CA SER A 442 -14.23 30.67 12.80
C SER A 442 -14.84 29.38 13.39
N ILE A 443 -14.14 28.79 14.35
CA ILE A 443 -14.49 27.54 15.02
C ILE A 443 -14.55 27.82 16.53
N GLU A 444 -15.61 27.37 17.16
CA GLU A 444 -15.71 27.42 18.63
C GLU A 444 -14.91 26.26 19.23
N LEU A 445 -14.08 26.54 20.22
CA LEU A 445 -13.21 25.60 20.90
C LEU A 445 -13.38 25.70 22.42
N ARG A 446 -13.59 24.55 23.04
CA ARG A 446 -13.90 24.47 24.51
C ARG A 446 -12.78 23.71 25.22
N LEU A 447 -12.24 24.31 26.31
CA LEU A 447 -11.19 23.68 27.11
C LEU A 447 -11.61 22.33 27.69
N ASP A 448 -12.84 22.27 28.24
CA ASP A 448 -13.39 21.03 28.81
C ASP A 448 -13.43 19.90 27.77
N ARG A 449 -13.76 20.24 26.50
CA ARG A 449 -13.80 19.26 25.41
C ARG A 449 -12.41 18.82 25.01
N ILE A 450 -11.41 19.69 25.02
CA ILE A 450 -10.00 19.34 24.78
C ILE A 450 -9.58 18.29 25.82
N ASN A 451 -9.72 18.59 27.11
CA ASN A 451 -9.31 17.72 28.21
C ASN A 451 -10.11 16.40 28.25
N GLN A 452 -11.40 16.43 27.89
CA GLN A 452 -12.21 15.23 27.77
C GLN A 452 -11.74 14.28 26.69
N ILE A 453 -11.26 14.79 25.55
CA ILE A 453 -10.84 13.97 24.42
C ILE A 453 -9.41 13.51 24.58
N LEU A 454 -8.51 14.41 24.97
CA LEU A 454 -7.08 14.12 25.03
C LEU A 454 -6.69 13.38 26.32
N GLY A 455 -7.49 13.52 27.39
CA GLY A 455 -7.18 12.91 28.68
C GLY A 455 -6.08 13.65 29.43
N PRO A 456 -5.57 13.05 30.53
CA PRO A 456 -4.56 13.65 31.37
C PRO A 456 -3.19 13.70 30.68
N VAL A 457 -2.39 14.71 31.03
CA VAL A 457 -0.99 14.83 30.60
C VAL A 457 -0.06 14.33 31.70
N ASP A 458 1.04 13.71 31.26
CA ASP A 458 2.10 13.20 32.15
C ASP A 458 3.02 14.37 32.57
N LEU A 459 3.08 14.64 33.86
CA LEU A 459 3.97 15.63 34.48
C LEU A 459 5.07 14.95 35.29
N GLY A 460 5.33 13.66 35.04
CA GLY A 460 6.32 12.83 35.70
C GLY A 460 5.77 12.14 36.96
N GLU A 461 5.83 12.74 38.15
CA GLU A 461 5.27 12.14 39.38
C GLU A 461 3.77 12.41 39.53
N ASP A 462 3.26 13.44 38.86
CA ASP A 462 1.88 13.88 38.86
C ASP A 462 1.24 13.83 37.47
N THR A 463 -0.09 13.89 37.41
CA THR A 463 -0.85 14.09 36.17
C THR A 463 -1.50 15.46 36.16
N GLY A 464 -1.64 16.05 34.99
CA GLY A 464 -2.27 17.35 34.82
C GLY A 464 -3.27 17.37 33.66
N GLU A 465 -3.70 18.54 33.28
CA GLU A 465 -4.60 18.82 32.16
C GLU A 465 -3.95 19.83 31.22
N ILE A 466 -4.37 19.88 29.96
CA ILE A 466 -4.03 20.96 29.04
C ILE A 466 -4.53 22.28 29.60
N LEU A 467 -3.64 23.25 29.69
CA LEU A 467 -3.94 24.58 30.24
C LEU A 467 -4.34 25.58 29.12
N PRO A 468 -5.11 26.65 29.47
CA PRO A 468 -5.44 27.69 28.48
C PRO A 468 -4.23 28.27 27.78
N GLU A 469 -3.11 28.45 28.47
CA GLU A 469 -1.86 28.97 27.95
C GLU A 469 -1.24 28.08 26.89
N ASP A 470 -1.39 26.76 27.03
CA ASP A 470 -0.93 25.81 26.03
C ASP A 470 -1.75 25.90 24.75
N VAL A 471 -3.07 25.98 24.87
CA VAL A 471 -3.98 26.14 23.73
C VAL A 471 -3.65 27.42 22.97
N GLU A 472 -3.52 28.54 23.70
CA GLU A 472 -3.22 29.83 23.09
C GLU A 472 -1.85 29.87 22.44
N ARG A 473 -0.83 29.33 23.09
CA ARG A 473 0.54 29.20 22.54
C ARG A 473 0.56 28.39 21.24
N ILE A 474 -0.05 27.21 21.27
CA ILE A 474 -0.04 26.26 20.14
C ILE A 474 -0.79 26.84 18.93
N LEU A 475 -2.03 27.26 19.12
CA LEU A 475 -2.84 27.75 18.01
C LEU A 475 -2.34 29.10 17.46
N THR A 476 -1.77 29.96 18.31
CA THR A 476 -1.11 31.19 17.84
C THR A 476 0.13 30.89 17.01
N ALA A 477 0.94 29.89 17.42
CA ALA A 477 2.11 29.45 16.66
C ALA A 477 1.74 28.90 15.26
N LEU A 478 0.55 28.30 15.13
CA LEU A 478 -0.04 27.87 13.86
C LEU A 478 -0.68 29.02 13.05
N GLY A 479 -0.61 30.26 13.53
CA GLY A 479 -1.18 31.42 12.85
C GLY A 479 -2.68 31.61 13.03
N CYS A 480 -3.31 30.88 13.95
CA CYS A 480 -4.71 31.09 14.33
C CYS A 480 -4.86 32.39 15.14
N GLN A 481 -5.99 33.06 14.98
CA GLN A 481 -6.38 34.20 15.82
C GLN A 481 -7.41 33.74 16.84
N LEU A 482 -7.12 33.93 18.13
CA LEU A 482 -7.98 33.48 19.22
C LEU A 482 -8.69 34.68 19.84
N LYS A 483 -9.98 34.50 20.06
CA LYS A 483 -10.80 35.40 20.88
C LYS A 483 -11.35 34.64 22.09
N LEU A 484 -10.76 34.90 23.25
CA LEU A 484 -11.17 34.27 24.50
C LEU A 484 -12.61 34.70 24.89
N GLN A 485 -13.37 33.73 25.32
CA GLN A 485 -14.69 33.89 25.91
C GLN A 485 -14.70 33.16 27.26
N GLU A 486 -14.51 33.91 28.34
CA GLU A 486 -14.44 33.35 29.69
C GLU A 486 -15.77 33.55 30.40
N THR A 487 -16.31 32.47 30.94
CA THR A 487 -17.49 32.50 31.81
C THR A 487 -17.12 31.99 33.19
N ALA A 488 -17.99 32.15 34.17
CA ALA A 488 -17.72 31.68 35.55
C ALA A 488 -17.50 30.15 35.64
N THR A 489 -17.85 29.39 34.60
CA THR A 489 -17.86 27.92 34.63
C THR A 489 -17.16 27.27 33.44
N SER A 490 -16.72 28.02 32.41
CA SER A 490 -16.10 27.45 31.20
C SER A 490 -15.15 28.45 30.57
N VAL A 491 -14.08 27.92 30.02
CA VAL A 491 -13.11 28.61 29.15
C VAL A 491 -13.29 28.11 27.73
N GLN A 492 -13.52 29.04 26.80
CA GLN A 492 -13.69 28.72 25.37
C GLN A 492 -13.13 29.84 24.48
N TRP A 493 -12.83 29.51 23.26
CA TRP A 493 -12.32 30.47 22.27
C TRP A 493 -13.14 30.40 20.98
N THR A 494 -13.33 31.56 20.36
CA THR A 494 -13.62 31.62 18.95
C THR A 494 -12.27 31.66 18.21
N VAL A 495 -11.90 30.60 17.53
CA VAL A 495 -10.63 30.44 16.80
C VAL A 495 -10.84 30.75 15.33
N THR A 496 -10.17 31.76 14.81
CA THR A 496 -10.15 32.08 13.39
C THR A 496 -8.96 31.39 12.74
N VAL A 497 -9.25 30.44 11.82
CA VAL A 497 -8.25 29.63 11.13
C VAL A 497 -7.51 30.45 10.08
N PRO A 498 -6.17 30.34 9.94
CA PRO A 498 -5.43 31.01 8.90
C PRO A 498 -5.81 30.49 7.51
N PRO A 499 -5.79 31.33 6.46
CA PRO A 499 -6.25 30.95 5.12
C PRO A 499 -5.54 29.73 4.52
N TYR A 500 -4.27 29.50 4.86
CA TYR A 500 -3.50 28.33 4.35
C TYR A 500 -3.90 26.99 4.99
N ARG A 501 -4.66 27.02 6.14
CA ARG A 501 -5.24 25.85 6.81
C ARG A 501 -6.78 25.81 6.66
N TYR A 502 -7.35 26.64 5.78
CA TYR A 502 -8.82 26.73 5.60
C TYR A 502 -9.47 25.41 5.17
N ARG A 503 -8.73 24.56 4.45
CA ARG A 503 -9.27 23.33 3.89
C ARG A 503 -9.28 22.13 4.84
N ASP A 504 -8.44 22.12 5.83
CA ASP A 504 -8.26 21.00 6.76
C ASP A 504 -8.78 21.28 8.16
N LEU A 505 -8.73 22.52 8.63
CA LEU A 505 -9.29 22.89 9.93
C LEU A 505 -10.73 23.37 9.79
N GLU A 506 -11.69 22.46 9.98
CA GLU A 506 -13.11 22.69 9.75
C GLU A 506 -13.96 22.62 11.02
N ARG A 507 -13.57 21.78 11.98
CA ARG A 507 -14.36 21.44 13.18
C ARG A 507 -13.52 21.60 14.43
N GLU A 508 -14.19 21.62 15.58
CA GLU A 508 -13.55 21.65 16.90
C GLU A 508 -12.51 20.53 17.07
N ILE A 509 -12.84 19.31 16.60
CA ILE A 509 -11.93 18.18 16.72
C ILE A 509 -10.63 18.35 15.93
N ASP A 510 -10.69 19.07 14.80
CA ASP A 510 -9.49 19.31 13.98
C ASP A 510 -8.53 20.28 14.72
N LEU A 511 -9.06 21.22 15.52
CA LEU A 511 -8.24 22.07 16.41
C LEU A 511 -7.68 21.29 17.61
N ILE A 512 -8.45 20.33 18.14
CA ILE A 512 -8.00 19.46 19.21
C ILE A 512 -6.85 18.56 18.74
N GLU A 513 -6.92 18.04 17.51
CA GLU A 513 -5.81 17.31 16.90
C GLU A 513 -4.54 18.17 16.80
N GLU A 514 -4.67 19.43 16.37
CA GLU A 514 -3.53 20.36 16.29
C GLU A 514 -2.90 20.61 17.68
N ILE A 515 -3.71 20.71 18.70
CA ILE A 515 -3.22 20.86 20.08
C ILE A 515 -2.47 19.61 20.51
N ALA A 516 -3.05 18.42 20.29
CA ALA A 516 -2.44 17.15 20.69
C ALA A 516 -1.08 16.95 20.05
N ARG A 517 -0.99 17.13 18.72
CA ARG A 517 0.26 16.87 17.97
C ARG A 517 1.37 17.87 18.27
N LEU A 518 1.06 19.16 18.56
CA LEU A 518 2.06 20.17 18.91
C LEU A 518 2.39 20.19 20.41
N TYR A 519 1.49 19.73 21.26
CA TYR A 519 1.80 19.47 22.66
C TYR A 519 2.76 18.28 22.78
N GLY A 520 2.62 17.31 21.88
CA GLY A 520 3.41 16.08 21.77
C GLY A 520 2.67 14.87 22.33
N TYR A 521 2.44 13.88 21.50
CA TYR A 521 1.71 12.66 21.91
C TYR A 521 2.36 11.92 23.07
N ASP A 522 3.69 11.98 23.18
CA ASP A 522 4.45 11.34 24.25
C ASP A 522 4.23 11.97 25.64
N ASN A 523 3.55 13.14 25.70
CA ASN A 523 3.27 13.84 26.94
C ASN A 523 1.88 13.50 27.50
N PHE A 524 1.12 12.62 26.85
CA PHE A 524 -0.18 12.16 27.36
C PHE A 524 -0.04 10.83 28.09
N CYS A 525 -0.88 10.64 29.12
CA CYS A 525 -0.90 9.38 29.86
C CYS A 525 -1.47 8.25 29.04
N ASP A 526 -0.83 7.07 29.07
CA ASP A 526 -1.30 5.84 28.45
C ASP A 526 -2.34 5.15 29.32
N ASP A 527 -3.60 5.56 29.21
CA ASP A 527 -4.70 4.96 29.95
C ASP A 527 -5.53 4.01 29.09
N LEU A 528 -5.87 2.86 29.66
CA LEU A 528 -6.84 1.98 29.01
C LEU A 528 -8.25 2.53 29.20
N PRO A 529 -9.12 2.41 28.18
CA PRO A 529 -10.53 2.76 28.34
C PRO A 529 -11.17 2.04 29.53
N ASP A 530 -12.00 2.75 30.28
CA ASP A 530 -12.78 2.17 31.37
C ASP A 530 -13.63 1.01 30.85
N LYS A 531 -13.47 -0.15 31.49
CA LYS A 531 -14.30 -1.32 31.20
C LYS A 531 -15.67 -1.16 31.85
N THR A 532 -16.66 -0.85 31.06
CA THR A 532 -18.05 -0.76 31.50
C THR A 532 -18.68 -2.13 31.71
N GLU A 533 -18.33 -3.10 30.87
CA GLU A 533 -18.84 -4.48 30.92
C GLU A 533 -17.76 -5.49 30.57
N PRO A 534 -17.80 -6.71 31.12
CA PRO A 534 -16.92 -7.79 30.68
C PRO A 534 -17.18 -8.10 29.20
N GLY A 535 -16.11 -8.26 28.41
CA GLY A 535 -16.24 -8.73 27.06
C GLY A 535 -16.78 -10.17 27.04
N PHE A 536 -17.64 -10.47 26.08
CA PHE A 536 -18.15 -11.84 25.83
C PHE A 536 -18.02 -12.17 24.33
N LEU A 537 -17.93 -13.46 24.07
CA LEU A 537 -17.98 -13.96 22.70
C LEU A 537 -19.44 -14.21 22.32
N SER A 538 -19.79 -13.97 21.06
CA SER A 538 -21.07 -14.44 20.53
C SER A 538 -21.13 -15.97 20.59
N LEU A 539 -22.34 -16.53 20.64
CA LEU A 539 -22.50 -17.98 20.63
C LEU A 539 -21.87 -18.61 19.39
N GLU A 540 -22.08 -18.02 18.25
CA GLU A 540 -21.48 -18.44 16.98
C GLU A 540 -19.96 -18.53 17.08
N GLU A 541 -19.29 -17.49 17.59
CA GLU A 541 -17.82 -17.50 17.75
C GLU A 541 -17.35 -18.57 18.74
N VAL A 542 -18.13 -18.84 19.80
CA VAL A 542 -17.85 -19.94 20.72
C VAL A 542 -17.91 -21.29 20.00
N LEU A 543 -18.96 -21.50 19.20
CA LEU A 543 -19.17 -22.75 18.45
C LEU A 543 -18.11 -22.95 17.36
N VAL A 544 -17.76 -21.90 16.62
CA VAL A 544 -16.67 -21.92 15.63
C VAL A 544 -15.34 -22.26 16.30
N ARG A 545 -15.05 -21.73 17.49
CA ARG A 545 -13.84 -22.08 18.25
C ARG A 545 -13.85 -23.53 18.69
N GLN A 546 -15.00 -24.08 19.13
CA GLN A 546 -15.12 -25.48 19.47
C GLN A 546 -14.90 -26.38 18.25
N LEU A 547 -15.46 -26.00 17.10
CA LEU A 547 -15.25 -26.69 15.84
C LEU A 547 -13.78 -26.69 15.42
N ARG A 548 -13.13 -25.55 15.45
CA ARG A 548 -11.70 -25.38 15.17
C ARG A 548 -10.84 -26.27 16.05
N GLU A 549 -11.12 -26.31 17.35
CA GLU A 549 -10.41 -27.14 18.30
C GLU A 549 -10.64 -28.65 18.05
N ALA A 550 -11.85 -29.05 17.63
CA ALA A 550 -12.14 -30.43 17.29
C ALA A 550 -11.33 -30.91 16.08
N PHE A 551 -11.24 -30.12 15.02
CA PHE A 551 -10.40 -30.42 13.85
C PHE A 551 -8.90 -30.47 14.20
N ARG A 552 -8.42 -29.53 15.00
CA ARG A 552 -7.02 -29.53 15.47
C ARG A 552 -6.72 -30.76 16.31
N ALA A 553 -7.63 -31.16 17.20
CA ALA A 553 -7.49 -32.37 18.02
C ALA A 553 -7.51 -33.65 17.19
N ALA A 554 -8.15 -33.64 16.03
CA ALA A 554 -8.12 -34.73 15.05
C ALA A 554 -6.81 -34.79 14.23
N GLY A 555 -5.89 -33.87 14.45
CA GLY A 555 -4.57 -33.82 13.81
C GLY A 555 -4.50 -33.00 12.52
N LEU A 556 -5.46 -32.11 12.29
CA LEU A 556 -5.46 -31.18 11.14
C LEU A 556 -4.89 -29.81 11.55
N THR A 557 -4.16 -29.19 10.66
CA THR A 557 -3.64 -27.83 10.81
C THR A 557 -4.57 -26.84 10.15
N GLU A 558 -4.95 -25.77 10.85
CA GLU A 558 -5.74 -24.70 10.25
C GLU A 558 -4.93 -23.90 9.25
N LEU A 559 -5.51 -23.66 8.08
CA LEU A 559 -4.95 -22.88 6.99
C LEU A 559 -5.85 -21.70 6.68
N VAL A 560 -5.28 -20.66 6.10
CA VAL A 560 -6.01 -19.48 5.65
C VAL A 560 -5.48 -19.11 4.27
N HIS A 561 -6.36 -19.11 3.29
CA HIS A 561 -6.04 -18.75 1.91
C HIS A 561 -6.74 -17.45 1.51
N TYR A 562 -6.25 -16.81 0.46
CA TYR A 562 -6.92 -15.67 -0.12
C TYR A 562 -8.31 -16.04 -0.66
N SER A 563 -9.27 -15.13 -0.47
CA SER A 563 -10.58 -15.25 -1.12
C SER A 563 -10.52 -14.91 -2.62
N LEU A 564 -9.46 -14.24 -3.05
CA LEU A 564 -9.18 -13.94 -4.44
C LEU A 564 -8.37 -15.07 -5.07
N VAL A 565 -8.85 -15.56 -6.20
CA VAL A 565 -8.28 -16.71 -6.92
C VAL A 565 -8.18 -16.42 -8.42
N LYS A 566 -7.54 -17.35 -9.15
CA LYS A 566 -7.54 -17.31 -10.62
C LYS A 566 -8.96 -17.47 -11.15
N PRO A 567 -9.30 -16.76 -12.25
CA PRO A 567 -10.57 -16.97 -12.91
C PRO A 567 -10.63 -18.42 -13.46
N ALA A 568 -11.78 -19.06 -13.28
CA ALA A 568 -12.10 -20.37 -13.82
C ALA A 568 -13.25 -20.26 -14.82
N GLU A 569 -13.40 -21.27 -15.69
CA GLU A 569 -14.56 -21.40 -16.56
C GLU A 569 -15.80 -21.84 -15.74
N ASN A 570 -16.31 -20.94 -14.94
CA ASN A 570 -17.45 -21.13 -14.06
C ASN A 570 -18.34 -19.89 -14.09
N ASP A 571 -19.54 -19.99 -14.62
CA ASP A 571 -20.49 -18.89 -14.78
C ASP A 571 -20.96 -18.31 -13.42
N GLN A 572 -20.83 -19.07 -12.34
CA GLN A 572 -21.17 -18.64 -10.98
C GLN A 572 -20.04 -17.82 -10.34
N GLN A 573 -18.82 -17.89 -10.85
CA GLN A 573 -17.69 -17.18 -10.28
C GLN A 573 -17.81 -15.67 -10.46
N ILE A 574 -17.53 -14.90 -9.42
CA ILE A 574 -17.57 -13.45 -9.41
C ILE A 574 -16.21 -12.89 -9.78
N GLY A 575 -16.11 -12.24 -10.94
CA GLY A 575 -14.91 -11.54 -11.38
C GLY A 575 -14.83 -10.12 -10.84
N LEU A 576 -13.61 -9.65 -10.49
CA LEU A 576 -13.36 -8.27 -10.11
C LEU A 576 -13.32 -7.37 -11.35
N ALA A 577 -13.88 -6.16 -11.26
CA ALA A 577 -13.89 -5.18 -12.35
C ALA A 577 -12.49 -4.62 -12.67
N ASN A 578 -11.64 -4.48 -11.66
CA ASN A 578 -10.31 -3.89 -11.74
C ASN A 578 -9.32 -4.62 -10.81
N PRO A 579 -8.98 -5.89 -11.11
CA PRO A 579 -8.08 -6.65 -10.26
C PRO A 579 -6.66 -6.06 -10.26
N LEU A 580 -5.98 -6.16 -9.12
CA LEU A 580 -4.58 -5.75 -9.01
C LEU A 580 -3.65 -6.70 -9.77
N LEU A 581 -3.95 -8.00 -9.73
CA LEU A 581 -3.21 -9.07 -10.39
C LEU A 581 -4.18 -9.99 -11.13
N THR A 582 -3.81 -10.49 -12.29
CA THR A 582 -4.62 -11.42 -13.09
C THR A 582 -4.86 -12.75 -12.38
N GLU A 583 -3.89 -13.19 -11.58
CA GLU A 583 -3.94 -14.42 -10.80
C GLU A 583 -4.92 -14.35 -9.62
N TYR A 584 -5.33 -13.15 -9.24
CA TYR A 584 -6.23 -12.87 -8.12
C TYR A 584 -7.39 -11.98 -8.56
N SER A 585 -8.03 -12.37 -9.67
CA SER A 585 -9.04 -11.54 -10.34
C SER A 585 -10.47 -12.03 -10.17
N ALA A 586 -10.69 -13.10 -9.43
CA ALA A 586 -12.03 -13.64 -9.15
C ALA A 586 -12.16 -14.08 -7.69
N LEU A 587 -13.39 -14.12 -7.17
CA LEU A 587 -13.67 -14.65 -5.86
C LEU A 587 -13.80 -16.18 -5.90
N ARG A 588 -13.38 -16.86 -4.82
CA ARG A 588 -13.44 -18.32 -4.70
C ARG A 588 -14.88 -18.82 -4.50
N THR A 589 -15.22 -19.92 -5.16
CA THR A 589 -16.50 -20.61 -5.02
C THR A 589 -16.42 -21.84 -4.13
N ASP A 590 -15.21 -22.30 -3.78
CA ASP A 590 -14.95 -23.39 -2.84
C ASP A 590 -13.61 -23.18 -2.11
N LEU A 591 -13.41 -23.89 -0.99
CA LEU A 591 -12.14 -23.87 -0.22
C LEU A 591 -11.18 -24.97 -0.68
N LEU A 592 -11.69 -26.02 -1.31
CA LEU A 592 -10.92 -27.21 -1.60
C LEU A 592 -9.81 -26.93 -2.63
N ALA A 593 -10.05 -26.04 -3.58
CA ALA A 593 -9.05 -25.65 -4.58
C ALA A 593 -7.79 -25.06 -3.91
N GLY A 594 -7.94 -24.13 -2.97
CA GLY A 594 -6.83 -23.54 -2.21
C GLY A 594 -6.09 -24.59 -1.34
N LEU A 595 -6.83 -25.52 -0.74
CA LEU A 595 -6.25 -26.60 0.06
C LEU A 595 -5.43 -27.57 -0.81
N ILE A 596 -5.89 -27.87 -2.02
CA ILE A 596 -5.14 -28.70 -2.98
C ILE A 596 -3.87 -27.99 -3.43
N ASP A 597 -3.95 -26.68 -3.73
CA ASP A 597 -2.79 -25.87 -4.10
C ASP A 597 -1.74 -25.84 -2.97
N ALA A 598 -2.18 -25.68 -1.73
CA ALA A 598 -1.31 -25.73 -0.56
C ALA A 598 -0.68 -27.12 -0.35
N PHE A 599 -1.43 -28.18 -0.59
CA PHE A 599 -0.92 -29.54 -0.49
C PHE A 599 0.16 -29.81 -1.53
N GLU A 600 -0.08 -29.43 -2.79
CA GLU A 600 0.88 -29.55 -3.90
C GLU A 600 2.14 -28.74 -3.61
N TYR A 601 2.00 -27.48 -3.22
CA TYR A 601 3.11 -26.60 -2.86
C TYR A 601 4.00 -27.20 -1.76
N ASN A 602 3.40 -27.75 -0.69
CA ASN A 602 4.19 -28.35 0.38
C ASN A 602 4.98 -29.59 -0.09
N LEU A 603 4.40 -30.40 -0.97
CA LEU A 603 5.11 -31.53 -1.58
C LEU A 603 6.29 -31.04 -2.43
N GLU A 604 6.09 -30.04 -3.28
CA GLU A 604 7.13 -29.49 -4.15
C GLU A 604 8.29 -28.86 -3.36
N GLN A 605 7.98 -28.21 -2.25
CA GLN A 605 9.00 -27.63 -1.35
C GLN A 605 9.70 -28.68 -0.45
N GLY A 606 9.29 -29.95 -0.50
CA GLY A 606 9.87 -31.02 0.31
C GLY A 606 9.43 -31.00 1.78
N ASN A 607 8.37 -30.28 2.13
CA ASN A 607 7.80 -30.23 3.48
C ASN A 607 6.99 -31.49 3.82
N GLY A 608 6.73 -32.36 2.83
CA GLY A 608 5.90 -33.54 3.01
C GLY A 608 4.40 -33.28 2.74
N THR A 609 3.57 -34.23 3.16
CA THR A 609 2.12 -34.14 2.98
C THR A 609 1.49 -33.18 3.99
N LEU A 610 0.43 -32.51 3.57
CA LEU A 610 -0.33 -31.57 4.37
C LEU A 610 -1.60 -32.25 4.92
N ASN A 611 -1.82 -32.18 6.25
CA ASN A 611 -3.12 -32.49 6.85
C ASN A 611 -3.71 -31.17 7.33
N GLY A 612 -4.58 -30.57 6.53
CA GLY A 612 -5.06 -29.20 6.75
C GLY A 612 -6.56 -29.06 6.66
N PHE A 613 -7.09 -28.03 7.27
CA PHE A 613 -8.45 -27.56 7.11
C PHE A 613 -8.51 -26.04 7.08
N GLU A 614 -9.57 -25.51 6.51
CA GLU A 614 -9.87 -24.07 6.48
C GLU A 614 -11.34 -23.83 6.82
N ILE A 615 -11.60 -22.82 7.64
CA ILE A 615 -12.92 -22.23 7.85
C ILE A 615 -12.91 -20.89 7.12
N GLY A 616 -13.78 -20.71 6.14
CA GLY A 616 -13.72 -19.50 5.32
C GLY A 616 -14.95 -19.29 4.45
N ARG A 617 -15.04 -18.06 3.94
CA ARG A 617 -16.18 -17.62 3.16
C ARG A 617 -16.03 -17.97 1.69
N LEU A 618 -17.16 -18.38 1.08
CA LEU A 618 -17.35 -18.66 -0.33
C LEU A 618 -18.25 -17.61 -0.95
N PHE A 619 -18.12 -17.42 -2.27
CA PHE A 619 -18.86 -16.40 -3.00
C PHE A 619 -19.30 -16.95 -4.34
N TRP A 620 -20.56 -16.72 -4.72
CA TRP A 620 -21.06 -17.12 -6.03
C TRP A 620 -22.16 -16.20 -6.52
N ARG A 621 -22.49 -16.34 -7.80
CA ARG A 621 -23.57 -15.62 -8.45
C ARG A 621 -24.75 -16.56 -8.65
N GLU A 622 -25.93 -16.10 -8.28
CA GLU A 622 -27.21 -16.70 -8.64
C GLU A 622 -28.05 -15.79 -9.52
N GLU A 623 -29.22 -16.27 -9.96
CA GLU A 623 -30.13 -15.47 -10.79
C GLU A 623 -30.63 -14.21 -10.06
N GLU A 624 -30.79 -14.27 -8.75
CA GLU A 624 -31.31 -13.19 -7.92
C GLU A 624 -30.22 -12.24 -7.39
N GLY A 625 -28.93 -12.58 -7.52
CA GLY A 625 -27.86 -11.70 -7.04
C GLY A 625 -26.52 -12.39 -6.77
N LEU A 626 -25.75 -11.76 -5.88
CA LEU A 626 -24.50 -12.29 -5.37
C LEU A 626 -24.78 -12.90 -4.00
N GLU A 627 -24.32 -14.14 -3.83
CA GLU A 627 -24.48 -14.89 -2.61
C GLU A 627 -23.13 -15.19 -1.96
N GLU A 628 -23.15 -15.36 -0.64
CA GLU A 628 -21.99 -15.77 0.14
C GLU A 628 -22.41 -16.70 1.29
N ALA A 629 -21.56 -17.65 1.66
CA ALA A 629 -21.73 -18.51 2.81
C ALA A 629 -20.38 -18.90 3.42
N ASP A 630 -20.39 -19.24 4.70
CA ASP A 630 -19.20 -19.77 5.36
C ASP A 630 -19.17 -21.31 5.28
N ALA A 631 -18.00 -21.87 5.04
CA ALA A 631 -17.80 -23.29 4.84
C ALA A 631 -16.56 -23.77 5.62
N VAL A 632 -16.51 -25.08 5.83
CA VAL A 632 -15.33 -25.77 6.36
C VAL A 632 -14.90 -26.82 5.35
N ALA A 633 -13.64 -26.75 4.92
CA ALA A 633 -13.09 -27.81 4.09
C ALA A 633 -11.75 -28.32 4.64
N GLY A 634 -11.36 -29.51 4.25
CA GLY A 634 -10.06 -30.05 4.65
C GLY A 634 -9.52 -31.07 3.66
N ILE A 635 -8.20 -31.26 3.73
CA ILE A 635 -7.44 -32.22 2.92
C ILE A 635 -6.43 -32.93 3.81
N PHE A 636 -6.25 -34.22 3.66
CA PHE A 636 -5.32 -34.99 4.47
C PHE A 636 -4.98 -36.37 3.86
N GLY A 637 -3.94 -37.00 4.38
CA GLY A 637 -3.46 -38.30 3.90
C GLY A 637 -2.29 -38.19 2.93
N GLY A 638 -2.10 -39.15 2.07
CA GLY A 638 -1.04 -39.20 1.07
C GLY A 638 0.35 -39.65 1.59
N ASP A 639 0.59 -39.68 2.89
CA ASP A 639 1.83 -40.17 3.48
C ASP A 639 1.72 -41.67 3.87
N PRO A 640 2.39 -42.58 3.17
CA PRO A 640 2.36 -44.01 3.49
C PRO A 640 3.10 -44.33 4.83
N THR A 641 3.87 -43.41 5.36
CA THR A 641 4.59 -43.57 6.63
C THR A 641 3.77 -43.15 7.84
N GLN A 642 2.70 -42.40 7.62
CA GLN A 642 1.77 -42.01 8.69
C GLN A 642 1.18 -43.23 9.40
N GLY A 643 1.28 -43.27 10.71
CA GLY A 643 0.86 -44.39 11.51
C GLY A 643 1.76 -45.63 11.45
N LYS A 644 2.93 -45.56 10.84
CA LYS A 644 3.92 -46.65 10.75
C LYS A 644 4.25 -47.31 12.11
N TRP A 645 4.33 -46.47 13.15
CA TRP A 645 4.57 -46.97 14.51
C TRP A 645 3.50 -47.95 14.98
N VAL A 646 2.22 -47.60 14.81
CA VAL A 646 1.08 -48.41 15.23
C VAL A 646 0.93 -49.70 14.37
N ARG A 647 1.41 -49.59 13.10
CA ARG A 647 1.37 -50.73 12.15
C ARG A 647 2.59 -51.66 12.22
N GLY A 648 3.37 -51.60 13.31
CA GLY A 648 4.57 -52.44 13.51
C GLY A 648 5.67 -52.18 12.50
N GLY A 649 5.84 -50.94 12.05
CA GLY A 649 6.88 -50.50 11.12
C GLY A 649 6.51 -50.68 9.65
N ARG A 650 5.33 -51.07 9.30
CA ARG A 650 4.86 -51.20 7.90
C ARG A 650 4.37 -49.87 7.36
N GLU A 651 4.80 -49.55 6.16
CA GLU A 651 4.27 -48.46 5.38
C GLU A 651 2.99 -48.91 4.65
N SER A 652 1.99 -48.08 4.74
CA SER A 652 0.70 -48.33 4.08
C SER A 652 -0.01 -46.99 3.87
N PRO A 653 -0.60 -46.75 2.72
CA PRO A 653 -1.41 -45.53 2.51
C PRO A 653 -2.61 -45.53 3.47
N MET A 654 -3.11 -44.35 3.77
CA MET A 654 -4.33 -44.17 4.59
C MET A 654 -5.50 -44.88 3.92
N THR A 655 -6.25 -45.63 4.69
CA THR A 655 -7.47 -46.33 4.22
C THR A 655 -8.68 -45.40 4.30
N TRP A 656 -9.73 -45.76 3.59
CA TRP A 656 -11.04 -45.08 3.71
C TRP A 656 -11.54 -45.03 5.17
N TYR A 657 -11.35 -46.10 5.91
CA TYR A 657 -11.83 -46.20 7.29
C TYR A 657 -11.05 -45.32 8.23
N GLU A 658 -9.76 -45.21 8.02
CA GLU A 658 -8.89 -44.28 8.79
C GLU A 658 -9.26 -42.83 8.49
N ALA A 659 -9.45 -42.49 7.22
CA ALA A 659 -9.86 -41.17 6.82
C ALA A 659 -11.25 -40.79 7.35
N LYS A 660 -12.21 -41.71 7.25
CA LYS A 660 -13.54 -41.53 7.84
C LYS A 660 -13.47 -41.35 9.35
N GLY A 661 -12.59 -42.10 10.03
CA GLY A 661 -12.37 -42.01 11.47
C GLY A 661 -11.85 -40.65 11.93
N VAL A 662 -11.09 -39.93 11.11
CA VAL A 662 -10.67 -38.54 11.39
C VAL A 662 -11.88 -37.65 11.54
N LEU A 663 -12.83 -37.68 10.57
CA LEU A 663 -14.07 -36.89 10.64
C LEU A 663 -15.00 -37.37 11.73
N GLU A 664 -15.16 -38.70 11.91
CA GLU A 664 -15.98 -39.26 12.98
C GLU A 664 -15.50 -38.80 14.36
N SER A 665 -14.19 -38.70 14.57
CA SER A 665 -13.65 -38.23 15.85
C SER A 665 -13.99 -36.75 16.10
N VAL A 666 -14.06 -35.92 15.06
CA VAL A 666 -14.52 -34.52 15.15
C VAL A 666 -16.01 -34.48 15.53
N PHE A 667 -16.83 -35.21 14.80
CA PHE A 667 -18.27 -35.21 15.05
C PHE A 667 -18.66 -35.84 16.40
N GLU A 668 -17.97 -36.90 16.81
CA GLU A 668 -18.15 -37.53 18.13
C GLU A 668 -17.79 -36.56 19.26
N ARG A 669 -16.67 -35.84 19.13
CA ARG A 669 -16.26 -34.83 20.11
C ARG A 669 -17.29 -33.72 20.26
N LEU A 670 -17.95 -33.35 19.16
CA LEU A 670 -19.02 -32.35 19.12
C LEU A 670 -20.40 -32.96 19.45
N GLY A 671 -20.48 -34.26 19.65
CA GLY A 671 -21.74 -34.99 19.90
C GLY A 671 -22.70 -34.98 18.71
N LEU A 672 -22.20 -34.85 17.50
CA LEU A 672 -23.00 -34.86 16.27
C LEU A 672 -23.07 -36.27 15.67
N LYS A 673 -24.26 -36.66 15.21
CA LYS A 673 -24.48 -37.93 14.53
C LYS A 673 -24.65 -37.66 13.05
N VAL A 674 -23.62 -37.92 12.27
CA VAL A 674 -23.57 -37.68 10.82
C VAL A 674 -23.85 -39.01 10.08
N GLU A 675 -24.78 -38.97 9.14
CA GLU A 675 -25.06 -40.08 8.22
C GLU A 675 -24.21 -39.95 6.95
N TYR A 676 -23.68 -41.08 6.47
CA TYR A 676 -22.89 -41.18 5.24
C TYR A 676 -23.69 -41.87 4.16
N GLN A 677 -23.96 -41.21 3.04
CA GLN A 677 -24.67 -41.78 1.91
C GLN A 677 -23.75 -41.79 0.67
N PRO A 678 -23.75 -42.86 -0.14
CA PRO A 678 -22.91 -42.93 -1.34
C PRO A 678 -23.20 -41.75 -2.29
N ASN A 679 -22.14 -41.04 -2.71
CA ASN A 679 -22.23 -39.94 -3.70
C ASN A 679 -21.35 -40.25 -4.89
N ARG A 680 -21.86 -39.97 -6.12
CA ARG A 680 -21.12 -40.15 -7.38
C ARG A 680 -21.17 -38.93 -8.29
N GLN A 681 -21.74 -37.86 -7.81
CA GLN A 681 -22.05 -36.69 -8.63
C GLN A 681 -20.97 -35.59 -8.56
N ASP A 682 -20.16 -35.56 -7.50
CA ASP A 682 -19.14 -34.55 -7.31
C ASP A 682 -17.85 -34.95 -8.03
N GLU A 683 -17.52 -34.22 -9.08
CA GLU A 683 -16.38 -34.49 -9.96
C GLU A 683 -15.00 -34.27 -9.28
N ARG A 684 -14.97 -33.60 -8.14
CA ARG A 684 -13.74 -33.41 -7.37
C ARG A 684 -13.30 -34.70 -6.66
N PHE A 685 -14.22 -35.62 -6.44
CA PHE A 685 -14.02 -36.83 -5.66
C PHE A 685 -14.12 -38.11 -6.49
N HIS A 686 -13.53 -39.15 -5.95
CA HIS A 686 -13.55 -40.48 -6.54
C HIS A 686 -14.96 -41.08 -6.62
N PRO A 687 -15.48 -41.48 -7.80
CA PRO A 687 -16.89 -41.88 -7.98
C PRO A 687 -17.33 -43.11 -7.19
N GLY A 688 -16.40 -43.91 -6.70
CA GLY A 688 -16.69 -45.11 -5.88
C GLY A 688 -16.23 -45.00 -4.41
N ARG A 689 -15.62 -43.86 -4.02
CA ARG A 689 -15.09 -43.65 -2.65
C ARG A 689 -15.45 -42.26 -2.16
N THR A 690 -16.71 -41.88 -2.29
CA THR A 690 -17.26 -40.60 -1.86
C THR A 690 -18.59 -40.79 -1.20
N ALA A 691 -18.84 -40.06 -0.14
CA ALA A 691 -20.10 -39.98 0.55
C ALA A 691 -20.58 -38.52 0.62
N SER A 692 -21.88 -38.31 0.46
CA SER A 692 -22.55 -37.14 0.99
C SER A 692 -22.81 -37.34 2.48
N LEU A 693 -22.61 -36.26 3.23
CA LEU A 693 -22.79 -36.19 4.66
C LEU A 693 -24.12 -35.52 4.97
N TRP A 694 -24.86 -36.09 5.92
CA TRP A 694 -26.17 -35.59 6.31
C TRP A 694 -26.25 -35.47 7.83
N LEU A 695 -26.80 -34.37 8.31
CA LEU A 695 -26.93 -34.07 9.72
C LEU A 695 -28.38 -33.66 10.01
N GLN A 696 -29.08 -34.44 10.84
CA GLN A 696 -30.48 -34.18 11.21
C GLN A 696 -31.48 -34.11 10.03
N GLY A 697 -31.12 -34.61 8.88
CA GLY A 697 -31.93 -34.58 7.65
C GLY A 697 -31.46 -33.51 6.63
N ASP A 698 -30.60 -32.60 7.03
CA ASP A 698 -30.01 -31.58 6.15
C ASP A 698 -28.71 -32.08 5.55
N ARG A 699 -28.42 -31.62 4.34
CA ARG A 699 -27.18 -31.96 3.66
C ARG A 699 -26.03 -31.12 4.26
N LEU A 700 -25.12 -31.81 4.94
CA LEU A 700 -23.95 -31.18 5.54
C LEU A 700 -22.81 -30.91 4.52
N GLY A 701 -22.62 -31.80 3.54
CA GLY A 701 -21.52 -31.66 2.60
C GLY A 701 -21.07 -32.98 1.98
N ASN A 702 -19.78 -33.08 1.62
CA ASN A 702 -19.17 -34.24 1.00
C ASN A 702 -17.88 -34.64 1.71
N PHE A 703 -17.57 -35.93 1.66
CA PHE A 703 -16.29 -36.50 2.07
C PHE A 703 -15.88 -37.60 1.10
N GLY A 704 -14.63 -37.61 0.68
CA GLY A 704 -14.16 -38.65 -0.23
C GLY A 704 -12.67 -38.60 -0.51
N GLN A 705 -12.21 -39.62 -1.27
CA GLN A 705 -10.87 -39.59 -1.87
C GLN A 705 -10.88 -38.63 -3.06
N LEU A 706 -9.83 -37.90 -3.29
CA LEU A 706 -9.69 -37.00 -4.46
C LEU A 706 -9.84 -37.81 -5.77
N HIS A 707 -10.45 -37.18 -6.79
CA HIS A 707 -10.66 -37.80 -8.08
C HIS A 707 -9.32 -38.23 -8.70
N PRO A 708 -9.21 -39.46 -9.22
CA PRO A 708 -7.95 -39.98 -9.77
C PRO A 708 -7.36 -39.13 -10.90
N GLN A 709 -8.18 -38.52 -11.73
CA GLN A 709 -7.75 -37.65 -12.80
C GLN A 709 -7.14 -36.35 -12.22
N LEU A 710 -7.85 -35.66 -11.35
CA LEU A 710 -7.37 -34.46 -10.67
C LEU A 710 -6.04 -34.71 -9.96
N ARG A 711 -5.96 -35.81 -9.23
CA ARG A 711 -4.74 -36.26 -8.55
C ARG A 711 -3.57 -36.47 -9.54
N SER A 712 -3.83 -37.15 -10.67
CA SER A 712 -2.80 -37.42 -11.69
C SER A 712 -2.32 -36.15 -12.38
N GLU A 713 -3.23 -35.25 -12.72
CA GLU A 713 -2.90 -33.96 -13.36
C GLU A 713 -2.04 -33.06 -12.46
N ARG A 714 -2.24 -33.15 -11.15
CA ARG A 714 -1.51 -32.34 -10.14
C ARG A 714 -0.30 -33.08 -9.54
N GLY A 715 0.02 -34.29 -9.99
CA GLY A 715 1.15 -35.08 -9.46
C GLY A 715 1.04 -35.47 -7.99
N LEU A 716 -0.18 -35.56 -7.47
CA LEU A 716 -0.44 -35.84 -6.05
C LEU A 716 -0.38 -37.35 -5.75
N PRO A 717 0.03 -37.74 -4.49
CA PRO A 717 0.08 -39.15 -4.09
C PRO A 717 -1.31 -39.80 -4.00
N ASP A 718 -1.33 -41.17 -3.96
CA ASP A 718 -2.55 -41.94 -3.69
C ASP A 718 -3.05 -41.70 -2.26
N ALA A 719 -4.32 -42.01 -2.03
CA ALA A 719 -4.98 -42.01 -0.73
C ALA A 719 -4.99 -40.61 -0.06
N ILE A 720 -5.20 -39.56 -0.86
CA ILE A 720 -5.58 -38.23 -0.35
C ILE A 720 -7.12 -38.21 -0.22
N TYR A 721 -7.56 -37.75 0.92
CA TYR A 721 -8.97 -37.57 1.25
C TYR A 721 -9.23 -36.08 1.52
N ALA A 722 -10.45 -35.67 1.18
CA ALA A 722 -10.88 -34.30 1.42
C ALA A 722 -12.37 -34.27 1.81
N PHE A 723 -12.73 -33.15 2.42
CA PHE A 723 -14.13 -32.87 2.75
C PHE A 723 -14.45 -31.40 2.49
N ASP A 724 -15.72 -31.14 2.23
CA ASP A 724 -16.32 -29.82 2.22
C ASP A 724 -17.64 -29.87 3.00
N LEU A 725 -17.82 -28.94 3.94
CA LEU A 725 -18.94 -28.92 4.87
C LEU A 725 -19.55 -27.53 4.92
N ASP A 726 -20.82 -27.44 4.97
CA ASP A 726 -21.62 -26.27 5.26
C ASP A 726 -21.46 -25.88 6.73
N LEU A 727 -20.98 -24.66 7.01
CA LEU A 727 -20.75 -24.21 8.38
C LEU A 727 -22.07 -23.91 9.10
N ASP A 728 -23.05 -23.35 8.39
CA ASP A 728 -24.34 -22.98 8.99
C ASP A 728 -25.09 -24.24 9.49
N VAL A 729 -25.09 -25.31 8.69
CA VAL A 729 -25.69 -26.62 9.10
C VAL A 729 -24.97 -27.19 10.35
N LEU A 730 -23.66 -27.00 10.47
CA LEU A 730 -22.91 -27.40 11.67
C LEU A 730 -23.27 -26.55 12.88
N LEU A 731 -23.34 -25.25 12.72
CA LEU A 731 -23.63 -24.30 13.80
C LEU A 731 -25.06 -24.47 14.29
N ASP A 732 -26.03 -24.63 13.40
CA ASP A 732 -27.44 -24.91 13.74
C ASP A 732 -27.60 -26.20 14.55
N ALA A 733 -26.83 -27.21 14.19
CA ALA A 733 -26.87 -28.49 14.93
C ALA A 733 -26.15 -28.40 16.30
N LEU A 734 -25.24 -27.47 16.49
CA LEU A 734 -24.54 -27.22 17.75
C LEU A 734 -25.29 -26.23 18.64
N ASP A 735 -26.06 -25.32 18.07
CA ASP A 735 -26.90 -24.33 18.79
C ASP A 735 -28.20 -24.95 19.27
N GLN A 736 -28.10 -26.04 20.00
CA GLN A 736 -29.23 -26.72 20.63
C GLN A 736 -29.04 -26.75 22.14
N ASP A 737 -30.09 -26.43 22.90
CA ASP A 737 -30.07 -26.36 24.37
C ASP A 737 -29.41 -27.58 25.02
N GLU A 738 -29.64 -28.78 24.46
CA GLU A 738 -29.05 -30.04 24.95
C GLU A 738 -27.53 -30.13 24.72
N LYS A 739 -27.01 -29.42 23.72
CA LYS A 739 -25.58 -29.37 23.37
C LYS A 739 -24.87 -28.27 24.16
N LEU A 740 -25.51 -27.12 24.26
CA LEU A 740 -24.97 -25.98 24.99
C LEU A 740 -24.91 -26.22 26.50
N THR A 741 -25.87 -27.01 27.03
CA THR A 741 -25.92 -27.33 28.45
C THR A 741 -25.97 -28.83 28.64
N PRO A 742 -24.83 -29.52 28.68
CA PRO A 742 -24.78 -30.97 28.88
C PRO A 742 -25.53 -31.38 30.14
N ARG A 743 -26.49 -32.30 30.00
CA ARG A 743 -27.22 -32.82 31.13
C ARG A 743 -26.78 -34.27 31.41
N PHE A 744 -26.69 -34.60 32.69
CA PHE A 744 -26.41 -35.96 33.09
C PHE A 744 -27.58 -36.86 32.72
N HIS A 745 -27.31 -37.92 31.92
CA HIS A 745 -28.24 -39.01 31.67
C HIS A 745 -27.79 -40.21 32.49
N ALA A 746 -28.70 -40.77 33.26
CA ALA A 746 -28.39 -41.94 34.04
C ALA A 746 -28.12 -43.13 33.11
N TYR A 747 -26.98 -43.77 33.27
CA TYR A 747 -26.61 -44.95 32.54
C TYR A 747 -27.13 -46.21 33.26
N SER A 748 -27.45 -47.27 32.52
CA SER A 748 -27.87 -48.53 33.08
C SER A 748 -26.71 -49.18 33.87
N THR A 749 -26.99 -49.62 35.09
CA THR A 749 -26.09 -50.43 35.91
C THR A 749 -26.24 -51.94 35.65
N TYR A 750 -27.21 -52.30 34.83
CA TYR A 750 -27.46 -53.71 34.49
C TYR A 750 -26.57 -54.14 33.32
N PRO A 751 -26.15 -55.43 33.29
CA PRO A 751 -25.32 -55.95 32.22
C PRO A 751 -26.05 -55.94 30.89
N SER A 752 -25.32 -55.74 29.81
CA SER A 752 -25.81 -55.94 28.43
C SER A 752 -25.73 -57.38 28.02
N ALA A 753 -26.49 -57.73 26.97
CA ALA A 753 -26.41 -59.04 26.31
C ALA A 753 -26.14 -58.81 24.81
N ASP A 754 -25.12 -59.45 24.29
CA ASP A 754 -24.72 -59.29 22.89
C ASP A 754 -25.29 -60.43 22.05
N ARG A 755 -25.70 -60.11 20.83
CA ARG A 755 -26.11 -61.07 19.80
C ARG A 755 -25.50 -60.71 18.48
N ASP A 756 -24.90 -61.67 17.81
CA ASP A 756 -24.32 -61.44 16.50
C ASP A 756 -25.30 -61.94 15.43
N ILE A 757 -25.40 -61.17 14.33
CA ILE A 757 -26.19 -61.55 13.17
C ILE A 757 -25.33 -61.43 11.91
N ALA A 758 -25.30 -62.51 11.11
CA ALA A 758 -24.59 -62.55 9.86
C ALA A 758 -25.51 -62.90 8.68
N PHE A 759 -25.38 -62.24 7.58
CA PHE A 759 -26.19 -62.43 6.40
C PHE A 759 -25.55 -61.98 5.10
N PHE A 760 -26.06 -62.51 3.99
CA PHE A 760 -25.72 -61.96 2.66
C PHE A 760 -26.71 -60.85 2.30
N ALA A 761 -26.22 -59.65 2.02
CA ALA A 761 -26.98 -58.49 1.58
C ALA A 761 -26.60 -58.07 0.15
N PRO A 762 -27.54 -57.61 -0.68
CA PRO A 762 -27.22 -57.00 -1.95
C PRO A 762 -26.27 -55.82 -1.77
N VAL A 763 -25.22 -55.70 -2.60
CA VAL A 763 -24.21 -54.66 -2.53
C VAL A 763 -24.80 -53.24 -2.61
N LYS A 764 -25.95 -53.07 -3.26
CA LYS A 764 -26.67 -51.81 -3.42
C LYS A 764 -27.28 -51.23 -2.13
N ILE A 765 -27.48 -52.09 -1.10
CA ILE A 765 -28.07 -51.65 0.16
C ILE A 765 -26.97 -51.11 1.06
N SER A 766 -27.15 -49.91 1.56
CA SER A 766 -26.18 -49.30 2.45
C SER A 766 -26.23 -49.91 3.86
N VAL A 767 -25.07 -49.83 4.57
CA VAL A 767 -25.01 -50.26 5.98
C VAL A 767 -25.95 -49.41 6.83
N ALA A 768 -26.03 -48.11 6.59
CA ALA A 768 -26.92 -47.20 7.30
C ALA A 768 -28.40 -47.55 7.16
N GLU A 769 -28.83 -48.04 5.99
CA GLU A 769 -30.22 -48.53 5.81
C GLU A 769 -30.47 -49.79 6.63
N ILE A 770 -29.48 -50.68 6.73
CA ILE A 770 -29.57 -51.92 7.53
C ILE A 770 -29.60 -51.57 9.03
N GLU A 771 -28.69 -50.70 9.49
CA GLU A 771 -28.65 -50.25 10.89
C GLU A 771 -29.97 -49.58 11.31
N ARG A 772 -30.50 -48.68 10.47
CA ARG A 772 -31.78 -48.01 10.72
C ARG A 772 -32.95 -49.02 10.79
N ALA A 773 -32.97 -50.01 9.92
CA ALA A 773 -33.99 -51.04 9.95
C ALA A 773 -33.88 -51.93 11.20
N THR A 774 -32.65 -52.26 11.61
CA THR A 774 -32.35 -53.01 12.83
C THR A 774 -32.80 -52.25 14.08
N GLN A 775 -32.48 -50.96 14.18
CA GLN A 775 -32.87 -50.07 15.27
C GLN A 775 -34.41 -49.99 15.39
N ASN A 776 -35.06 -49.76 14.26
CA ASN A 776 -36.53 -49.67 14.23
C ASN A 776 -37.22 -50.99 14.63
N ALA A 777 -36.66 -52.13 14.24
CA ALA A 777 -37.22 -53.43 14.56
C ALA A 777 -36.95 -53.86 16.02
N ALA A 778 -35.79 -53.55 16.55
CA ALA A 778 -35.39 -53.89 17.92
C ALA A 778 -35.96 -52.96 19.00
N GLY A 779 -36.35 -51.77 18.63
CA GLY A 779 -36.91 -50.76 19.54
C GLY A 779 -35.97 -50.35 20.66
N THR A 780 -36.54 -50.02 21.83
CA THR A 780 -35.84 -49.44 22.97
C THR A 780 -34.88 -50.35 23.73
N LEU A 781 -34.91 -51.64 23.47
CA LEU A 781 -34.01 -52.61 24.08
C LEU A 781 -32.65 -52.69 23.39
N LEU A 782 -32.53 -52.20 22.16
CA LEU A 782 -31.25 -52.14 21.45
C LEU A 782 -30.48 -50.89 21.86
N GLU A 783 -29.36 -51.11 22.53
CA GLU A 783 -28.45 -50.03 22.91
C GLU A 783 -27.53 -49.62 21.75
N SER A 784 -27.01 -50.61 21.01
CA SER A 784 -26.16 -50.34 19.85
C SER A 784 -26.21 -51.45 18.81
N VAL A 785 -25.95 -51.08 17.56
CA VAL A 785 -25.71 -51.99 16.44
C VAL A 785 -24.41 -51.60 15.77
N GLN A 786 -23.50 -52.53 15.55
CA GLN A 786 -22.19 -52.28 15.01
C GLN A 786 -21.85 -53.34 13.96
N LEU A 787 -21.52 -52.90 12.76
CA LEU A 787 -20.90 -53.74 11.74
C LEU A 787 -19.45 -54.05 12.19
N PHE A 788 -19.10 -55.34 12.33
CA PHE A 788 -17.73 -55.71 12.70
C PHE A 788 -17.01 -56.55 11.64
N ASP A 789 -17.73 -57.10 10.65
CA ASP A 789 -17.11 -57.86 9.56
C ASP A 789 -17.87 -57.67 8.25
N GLU A 790 -17.11 -57.45 7.16
CA GLU A 790 -17.60 -57.45 5.78
C GLU A 790 -16.67 -58.32 4.93
N TYR A 791 -17.28 -59.25 4.20
CA TYR A 791 -16.55 -60.14 3.32
C TYR A 791 -17.18 -60.23 1.94
N GLN A 792 -16.34 -60.11 0.89
CA GLN A 792 -16.70 -60.37 -0.49
C GLN A 792 -15.69 -61.37 -1.07
N GLY A 793 -16.15 -62.49 -1.57
CA GLY A 793 -15.30 -63.57 -2.08
C GLY A 793 -16.10 -64.75 -2.65
N GLU A 794 -15.42 -65.82 -3.02
CA GLU A 794 -15.97 -66.97 -3.77
C GLU A 794 -17.17 -67.67 -3.09
N SER A 795 -17.33 -67.50 -1.79
CA SER A 795 -18.45 -68.07 -1.03
C SER A 795 -19.67 -67.16 -0.90
N VAL A 796 -19.63 -65.95 -1.48
CA VAL A 796 -20.72 -64.97 -1.45
C VAL A 796 -21.47 -65.02 -2.78
N PRO A 797 -22.83 -65.05 -2.79
CA PRO A 797 -23.62 -64.98 -4.02
C PRO A 797 -23.28 -63.74 -4.85
N ASP A 798 -23.32 -63.86 -6.19
CA ASP A 798 -23.07 -62.73 -7.10
C ASP A 798 -23.98 -61.54 -6.78
N GLY A 799 -23.39 -60.36 -6.77
CA GLY A 799 -24.09 -59.11 -6.44
C GLY A 799 -24.40 -58.89 -4.95
N HIS A 800 -23.86 -59.75 -4.07
CA HIS A 800 -24.04 -59.68 -2.62
C HIS A 800 -22.71 -59.50 -1.91
N ARG A 801 -22.80 -59.13 -0.64
CA ARG A 801 -21.71 -59.13 0.33
C ARG A 801 -22.15 -59.76 1.64
N SER A 802 -21.26 -60.44 2.32
CA SER A 802 -21.51 -60.97 3.66
C SER A 802 -21.24 -59.85 4.67
N LEU A 803 -22.22 -59.57 5.51
CA LEU A 803 -22.11 -58.60 6.61
C LEU A 803 -22.37 -59.29 7.93
N ALA A 804 -21.62 -58.89 8.96
CA ALA A 804 -21.85 -59.37 10.33
C ALA A 804 -21.96 -58.18 11.29
N PHE A 805 -23.06 -58.15 12.01
CA PHE A 805 -23.37 -57.08 12.97
C PHE A 805 -23.44 -57.64 14.38
N ARG A 806 -22.93 -56.88 15.33
CA ARG A 806 -23.13 -57.05 16.75
C ARG A 806 -24.23 -56.14 17.24
N LEU A 807 -25.22 -56.73 17.89
CA LEU A 807 -26.35 -56.07 18.49
C LEU A 807 -26.22 -56.18 20.00
N VAL A 808 -26.18 -55.01 20.67
CA VAL A 808 -26.08 -54.94 22.13
C VAL A 808 -27.45 -54.58 22.69
N TYR A 809 -28.02 -55.46 23.48
CA TYR A 809 -29.31 -55.23 24.12
C TYR A 809 -29.12 -54.91 25.61
N ARG A 810 -29.88 -53.95 26.08
CA ARG A 810 -29.85 -53.54 27.49
C ARG A 810 -31.19 -52.91 27.90
N ALA A 811 -31.62 -53.20 29.13
CA ALA A 811 -32.69 -52.46 29.77
C ALA A 811 -32.18 -51.50 30.83
N GLY A 812 -32.93 -50.42 31.05
CA GLY A 812 -32.53 -49.41 32.02
C GLY A 812 -32.82 -49.77 33.47
N ASP A 813 -33.66 -50.73 33.68
CA ASP A 813 -34.30 -51.06 34.97
C ASP A 813 -34.09 -52.50 35.44
N ARG A 814 -33.55 -53.42 34.62
CA ARG A 814 -33.31 -54.81 34.92
C ARG A 814 -32.24 -55.48 34.06
N THR A 815 -31.77 -56.61 34.46
CA THR A 815 -31.01 -57.54 33.60
C THR A 815 -31.94 -58.24 32.64
N LEU A 816 -31.64 -58.20 31.35
CA LEU A 816 -32.44 -58.92 30.33
C LEU A 816 -32.17 -60.44 30.37
N THR A 817 -33.23 -61.19 30.21
CA THR A 817 -33.19 -62.70 30.05
C THR A 817 -33.13 -63.05 28.57
N ASP A 818 -32.66 -64.26 28.25
CA ASP A 818 -32.69 -64.76 26.88
C ASP A 818 -34.16 -64.89 26.33
N GLU A 819 -35.15 -65.14 27.19
CA GLU A 819 -36.55 -65.15 26.81
C GLU A 819 -37.08 -63.77 26.39
N GLU A 820 -36.48 -62.68 26.86
CA GLU A 820 -36.82 -61.30 26.48
C GLU A 820 -36.10 -60.87 25.23
N ILE A 821 -34.83 -61.28 25.06
CA ILE A 821 -34.01 -60.91 23.95
C ILE A 821 -34.34 -61.64 22.66
N GLU A 822 -34.58 -62.99 22.73
CA GLU A 822 -34.72 -63.77 21.54
C GLU A 822 -35.90 -63.36 20.65
N PRO A 823 -37.09 -62.99 21.19
CA PRO A 823 -38.16 -62.48 20.36
C PRO A 823 -37.83 -61.21 19.61
N VAL A 824 -37.12 -60.27 20.26
CA VAL A 824 -36.69 -58.98 19.65
C VAL A 824 -35.62 -59.22 18.60
N HIS A 825 -34.67 -60.13 18.90
CA HIS A 825 -33.63 -60.50 17.95
C HIS A 825 -34.22 -61.26 16.74
N GLN A 826 -35.23 -62.11 16.93
CA GLN A 826 -35.89 -62.70 15.84
C GLN A 826 -36.70 -61.70 14.99
N GLN A 827 -37.34 -60.72 15.61
CA GLN A 827 -38.03 -59.64 14.91
C GLN A 827 -37.08 -58.87 14.01
N VAL A 828 -35.84 -58.56 14.48
CA VAL A 828 -34.82 -57.99 13.67
C VAL A 828 -34.45 -58.82 12.46
N ARG A 829 -34.28 -60.16 12.65
CA ARG A 829 -33.98 -61.06 11.56
C ARG A 829 -35.09 -61.05 10.49
N GLU A 830 -36.34 -61.12 10.92
CA GLU A 830 -37.51 -61.12 10.05
C GLU A 830 -37.62 -59.79 9.28
N ALA A 831 -37.45 -58.65 9.96
CA ALA A 831 -37.50 -57.36 9.36
C ALA A 831 -36.39 -57.15 8.28
N LEU A 832 -35.18 -57.65 8.53
CA LEU A 832 -34.09 -57.57 7.56
C LEU A 832 -34.38 -58.49 6.33
N VAL A 833 -34.90 -59.66 6.54
CA VAL A 833 -35.29 -60.58 5.43
C VAL A 833 -36.43 -59.94 4.62
N GLU A 834 -37.46 -59.45 5.28
CA GLU A 834 -38.67 -58.91 4.62
C GLU A 834 -38.33 -57.63 3.84
N LYS A 835 -37.55 -56.67 4.46
CA LYS A 835 -37.29 -55.39 3.88
C LYS A 835 -36.20 -55.40 2.78
N PHE A 836 -35.18 -56.23 2.96
CA PHE A 836 -34.01 -56.22 2.11
C PHE A 836 -33.73 -57.49 1.35
N GLY A 837 -34.52 -58.59 1.64
CA GLY A 837 -34.32 -59.88 1.00
C GLY A 837 -32.94 -60.49 1.35
N VAL A 838 -32.43 -60.24 2.54
CA VAL A 838 -31.13 -60.79 2.97
C VAL A 838 -31.25 -62.30 3.25
N SER A 839 -30.13 -63.00 2.99
CA SER A 839 -29.99 -64.38 3.33
C SER A 839 -29.21 -64.60 4.61
N LEU A 840 -29.89 -65.01 5.72
CA LEU A 840 -29.21 -65.22 6.99
C LEU A 840 -28.20 -66.39 6.88
N ARG A 841 -27.03 -66.16 7.52
CA ARG A 841 -26.02 -67.23 7.67
C ARG A 841 -26.29 -67.95 8.97
N SER A 842 -26.32 -69.31 8.92
CA SER A 842 -26.50 -70.20 10.08
C SER A 842 -25.19 -70.25 10.90
#